data_fcb6e91de3fc5a67c0e34fe65c59c017
#
_entry.id   fcb6e91de3fc5a67c0e34fe65c59c017
#
_cell.length_a   1.000
_cell.length_b   1.000
_cell.length_c   1.000
_cell.angle_alpha   90.00
_cell.angle_beta   90.00
_cell.angle_gamma   90.00
#
_symmetry.space_group_name_H-M   'P 1'
#
loop_
_entity.id
_entity.type
_entity.pdbx_description
1 polymer ?
#
loop_
_entity_poly.entity_id
_entity_poly.type
_entity_poly.pdbx_seq_one_letter_code
_entity_poly.pdbx_strand_id
1 'polypeptide(L)'
;MIHSLRYCCAMCFALISFLLATPQRAQAQTREAYVSQSADKTTLTFYYDDQRATRTGTTWGIEETKKDERDVTFPAWAGTWSVADSTTTRVVFDVSFRNFRPTTTARWFTYCKMLSQIDGLEYLNTSEVTNMREMFSDCRALSSLDVSNFNTQKVTNMGGMFADCSGLTSLDVSHFNTQNVTYMGWMFDGCSGLTSLDLSHFNTQNVTDMRWMFYNCSGLTSLDLSHFNTQNVTDMVGIFSGCRALSSLDVSHFNTPNVKDMGWIFSGCSGLTSLDLSHFNTQNVTNMSEMFSGCSGLTSLDVSHFNTQNVTNMSEMFSGCSGLTSLDVKDFDTKNVKDMRRIFSGCSGLTSLDLKNFNTKKVTGMSGMFSGCRALTTIHCNKSWDCGRSEKMFDGCVQLKGAVAYDANKTDVRMANPETGYFTRGVEAYVAQSADKTTLTFYYDALRGSRTGKTWDIEGGMEEGDTYPEWVGKREAHRTTTRVVFDASFRDFRPTTTSRWFTSCEVLTQIEGLEYLNTSEVTNMREMFSGCRALSSLDVSHFNTQNVTNMREMFSKCSGLTSLDVSHFNTQNVTNMVGMFDGCSGLTSLDVSHFNTQNVTAMGGMFTGCSVLTSLDVSHFNTQNVTYMGGMFKGCSGLTSLDVSHFNTQNVTNMNYMFSGCSGLTSLDLSHFDTQNVKEMSRMFYGCSALTTINSNTAWHWQRLRSIYMFYGCTQLKGAVAYDENKTGITMANPETGYFTAKPTTVESVRFGADDAQHIYTLQGKRVCGEWKHLPAGVYVVNGKKTVKS
;
A
#
# COMPACT_ATOMS: atom_id res chain seq x y z
N MET A 1 -40.30 -71.16 -78.12
CA MET A 1 -39.12 -70.78 -77.45
C MET A 1 -38.36 -69.54 -78.06
N ILE A 2 -38.81 -69.11 -79.28
CA ILE A 2 -38.14 -67.95 -79.95
C ILE A 2 -38.88 -66.62 -79.78
N HIS A 3 -40.13 -66.61 -79.31
CA HIS A 3 -40.84 -65.37 -79.04
C HIS A 3 -40.61 -64.78 -77.62
N SER A 4 -40.21 -65.60 -76.64
CA SER A 4 -39.88 -65.07 -75.31
C SER A 4 -38.48 -64.40 -75.17
N LEU A 5 -37.55 -64.73 -76.16
CA LEU A 5 -36.21 -64.08 -76.13
C LEU A 5 -36.18 -62.63 -76.68
N ARG A 6 -37.17 -62.30 -77.60
CA ARG A 6 -37.24 -60.92 -78.15
C ARG A 6 -37.88 -59.93 -77.21
N TYR A 7 -38.74 -60.35 -76.30
CA TYR A 7 -39.26 -59.43 -75.25
C TYR A 7 -38.27 -59.16 -74.06
N CYS A 8 -37.48 -60.20 -73.78
CA CYS A 8 -36.39 -59.98 -72.78
C CYS A 8 -35.30 -59.01 -73.28
N CYS A 9 -34.91 -59.10 -74.55
CA CYS A 9 -33.90 -58.16 -75.07
C CYS A 9 -34.43 -56.72 -75.19
N ALA A 10 -35.76 -56.54 -75.58
CA ALA A 10 -36.33 -55.20 -75.65
C ALA A 10 -36.52 -54.56 -74.25
N MET A 11 -36.85 -55.33 -73.17
CA MET A 11 -36.92 -54.86 -71.86
C MET A 11 -35.50 -54.60 -71.25
N CYS A 12 -34.45 -55.39 -71.57
CA CYS A 12 -33.11 -55.11 -71.16
C CYS A 12 -32.51 -53.87 -71.84
N PHE A 13 -32.84 -53.60 -73.12
CA PHE A 13 -32.42 -52.37 -73.78
C PHE A 13 -33.17 -51.13 -73.26
N ALA A 14 -34.44 -51.25 -72.88
CA ALA A 14 -35.18 -50.16 -72.23
C ALA A 14 -34.71 -49.89 -70.79
N LEU A 15 -34.35 -50.94 -70.01
CA LEU A 15 -33.73 -50.78 -68.66
C LEU A 15 -32.31 -50.30 -68.74
N ILE A 16 -31.51 -50.63 -69.75
CA ILE A 16 -30.17 -50.12 -69.94
C ILE A 16 -30.20 -48.69 -70.46
N SER A 17 -31.14 -48.26 -71.22
CA SER A 17 -31.32 -46.87 -71.64
C SER A 17 -31.90 -46.01 -70.53
N PHE A 18 -32.60 -46.58 -69.50
CA PHE A 18 -33.04 -45.86 -68.31
C PHE A 18 -31.93 -45.83 -67.24
N LEU A 19 -30.98 -46.75 -67.25
CA LEU A 19 -29.81 -46.76 -66.33
C LEU A 19 -28.64 -45.90 -66.82
N LEU A 20 -28.64 -45.43 -68.07
CA LEU A 20 -27.67 -44.54 -68.69
C LEU A 20 -28.10 -43.05 -68.67
N ALA A 21 -29.39 -42.78 -68.36
CA ALA A 21 -29.79 -41.42 -67.93
C ALA A 21 -29.53 -41.30 -66.46
N THR A 22 -28.27 -41.19 -66.08
CA THR A 22 -27.92 -40.61 -64.79
C THR A 22 -28.56 -39.24 -64.76
N PRO A 23 -29.51 -38.96 -63.81
CA PRO A 23 -29.81 -37.59 -63.57
C PRO A 23 -28.43 -36.96 -63.25
N GLN A 24 -27.96 -36.02 -64.03
CA GLN A 24 -26.99 -35.10 -63.55
C GLN A 24 -27.56 -34.64 -62.20
N ARG A 25 -27.10 -35.24 -61.14
CA ARG A 25 -27.28 -34.62 -59.81
C ARG A 25 -26.79 -33.20 -60.05
N ALA A 26 -27.69 -32.26 -60.16
CA ALA A 26 -27.36 -30.87 -59.94
C ALA A 26 -26.61 -30.91 -58.65
N GLN A 27 -25.27 -30.79 -58.70
CA GLN A 27 -24.52 -30.51 -57.54
C GLN A 27 -25.25 -29.32 -56.94
N ALA A 28 -25.89 -29.51 -55.81
CA ALA A 28 -26.46 -28.40 -55.09
C ALA A 28 -25.26 -27.47 -54.88
N GLN A 29 -25.22 -26.39 -55.66
CA GLN A 29 -24.18 -25.38 -55.55
C GLN A 29 -24.21 -24.93 -54.09
N THR A 30 -23.20 -25.32 -53.38
CA THR A 30 -23.10 -24.95 -51.95
C THR A 30 -22.89 -23.44 -51.87
N ARG A 31 -23.78 -22.75 -51.17
CA ARG A 31 -23.64 -21.32 -50.91
C ARG A 31 -22.31 -21.09 -50.20
N GLU A 32 -21.55 -20.11 -50.66
CA GLU A 32 -20.30 -19.67 -50.04
C GLU A 32 -20.37 -18.16 -49.71
N ALA A 33 -19.63 -17.75 -48.69
CA ALA A 33 -19.48 -16.36 -48.37
C ALA A 33 -18.20 -15.80 -49.06
N TYR A 34 -18.37 -14.73 -49.80
CA TYR A 34 -17.27 -14.13 -50.56
C TYR A 34 -17.46 -12.62 -50.74
N VAL A 35 -16.37 -11.95 -51.10
CA VAL A 35 -16.32 -10.52 -51.43
C VAL A 35 -16.02 -10.39 -52.93
N SER A 36 -16.74 -9.50 -53.60
CA SER A 36 -16.53 -9.18 -55.03
C SER A 36 -16.17 -7.67 -55.13
N GLN A 37 -15.09 -7.37 -55.86
CA GLN A 37 -14.68 -6.02 -56.15
C GLN A 37 -15.17 -5.61 -57.54
N SER A 38 -15.79 -4.44 -57.66
CA SER A 38 -16.19 -3.84 -58.94
C SER A 38 -15.02 -3.66 -59.92
N ALA A 39 -15.28 -3.60 -61.19
CA ALA A 39 -14.23 -3.46 -62.22
C ALA A 39 -13.41 -2.17 -62.08
N ASP A 40 -14.01 -1.09 -61.61
CA ASP A 40 -13.35 0.18 -61.32
C ASP A 40 -12.65 0.19 -59.96
N LYS A 41 -12.74 -0.92 -59.22
CA LYS A 41 -12.15 -1.10 -57.87
C LYS A 41 -12.72 -0.21 -56.78
N THR A 42 -13.83 0.47 -57.00
CA THR A 42 -14.39 1.42 -56.05
C THR A 42 -15.36 0.79 -55.04
N THR A 43 -15.95 -0.37 -55.37
CA THR A 43 -16.98 -1.01 -54.56
C THR A 43 -16.59 -2.44 -54.19
N LEU A 44 -16.70 -2.78 -52.91
CA LEU A 44 -16.65 -4.16 -52.39
C LEU A 44 -18.06 -4.60 -52.04
N THR A 45 -18.52 -5.72 -52.60
CA THR A 45 -19.84 -6.30 -52.30
C THR A 45 -19.68 -7.68 -51.65
N PHE A 46 -20.35 -7.87 -50.53
CA PHE A 46 -20.34 -9.09 -49.72
C PHE A 46 -21.57 -9.94 -50.06
N TYR A 47 -21.34 -11.18 -50.43
CA TYR A 47 -22.40 -12.14 -50.85
C TYR A 47 -22.32 -13.43 -50.05
N TYR A 48 -23.48 -14.08 -49.87
CA TYR A 48 -23.60 -15.46 -49.41
C TYR A 48 -24.55 -16.24 -50.33
N ASP A 49 -24.07 -16.61 -51.50
CA ASP A 49 -24.83 -17.31 -52.54
C ASP A 49 -23.97 -18.35 -53.27
N ASP A 50 -24.47 -18.88 -54.35
CA ASP A 50 -23.81 -19.85 -55.24
C ASP A 50 -23.32 -19.23 -56.56
N GLN A 51 -23.26 -17.90 -56.64
CA GLN A 51 -23.01 -17.17 -57.88
C GLN A 51 -21.56 -16.63 -58.01
N ARG A 52 -20.61 -16.99 -57.09
CA ARG A 52 -19.24 -16.44 -57.10
C ARG A 52 -18.56 -16.54 -58.48
N ALA A 53 -18.69 -17.73 -59.17
CA ALA A 53 -18.03 -17.97 -60.44
C ALA A 53 -18.63 -17.14 -61.62
N THR A 54 -19.79 -16.56 -61.44
CA THR A 54 -20.47 -15.71 -62.42
C THR A 54 -20.26 -14.23 -62.26
N ARG A 55 -19.65 -13.81 -61.11
CA ARG A 55 -19.39 -12.39 -60.79
C ARG A 55 -18.28 -11.85 -61.71
N THR A 56 -18.50 -10.61 -62.13
CA THR A 56 -17.47 -9.88 -62.87
C THR A 56 -16.56 -9.14 -61.88
N GLY A 57 -15.25 -9.16 -62.10
CA GLY A 57 -14.28 -8.55 -61.24
C GLY A 57 -13.51 -9.53 -60.38
N THR A 58 -12.71 -9.02 -59.43
CA THR A 58 -11.94 -9.87 -58.52
C THR A 58 -12.84 -10.34 -57.36
N THR A 59 -12.77 -11.63 -57.03
CA THR A 59 -13.51 -12.20 -55.90
C THR A 59 -12.58 -12.90 -54.95
N TRP A 60 -12.88 -12.80 -53.65
CA TRP A 60 -12.15 -13.47 -52.57
C TRP A 60 -13.15 -14.23 -51.68
N GLY A 61 -12.84 -15.46 -51.28
CA GLY A 61 -13.58 -16.12 -50.23
C GLY A 61 -13.44 -15.38 -48.90
N ILE A 62 -14.43 -15.42 -48.01
CA ILE A 62 -14.46 -14.67 -46.79
C ILE A 62 -13.30 -15.05 -45.83
N GLU A 63 -12.74 -16.24 -45.98
CA GLU A 63 -11.61 -16.73 -45.20
C GLU A 63 -10.25 -16.51 -45.89
N GLU A 64 -10.28 -16.00 -47.14
CA GLU A 64 -9.03 -15.75 -47.86
C GLU A 64 -8.26 -14.58 -47.24
N THR A 65 -6.98 -14.82 -46.99
CA THR A 65 -6.11 -13.86 -46.30
C THR A 65 -4.85 -13.58 -47.11
N LYS A 66 -4.22 -12.43 -46.78
CA LYS A 66 -2.88 -12.06 -47.23
C LYS A 66 -2.06 -11.61 -46.03
N LYS A 67 -0.73 -11.63 -46.15
CA LYS A 67 0.18 -11.14 -45.14
C LYS A 67 0.88 -9.86 -45.61
N ASP A 68 1.19 -8.99 -44.68
CA ASP A 68 2.07 -7.83 -44.93
C ASP A 68 3.56 -8.22 -44.72
N GLU A 69 4.45 -7.27 -44.92
CA GLU A 69 5.89 -7.43 -44.75
C GLU A 69 6.33 -7.75 -43.30
N ARG A 70 5.44 -7.56 -42.35
CA ARG A 70 5.67 -7.87 -40.92
C ARG A 70 5.03 -9.19 -40.52
N ASP A 71 4.62 -10.02 -41.50
CA ASP A 71 3.92 -11.29 -41.29
C ASP A 71 2.54 -11.19 -40.62
N VAL A 72 1.93 -9.98 -40.61
CA VAL A 72 0.61 -9.75 -40.05
C VAL A 72 -0.45 -10.16 -41.11
N THR A 73 -1.45 -10.91 -40.67
CA THR A 73 -2.51 -11.44 -41.52
C THR A 73 -3.68 -10.46 -41.66
N PHE A 74 -4.12 -10.23 -42.89
CA PHE A 74 -5.26 -9.40 -43.27
C PHE A 74 -6.21 -10.18 -44.19
N PRO A 75 -7.52 -9.83 -44.24
CA PRO A 75 -8.41 -10.30 -45.28
C PRO A 75 -7.84 -9.95 -46.68
N ALA A 76 -8.02 -10.83 -47.64
CA ALA A 76 -7.40 -10.67 -48.97
C ALA A 76 -7.80 -9.35 -49.67
N TRP A 77 -9.02 -8.86 -49.43
CA TRP A 77 -9.57 -7.61 -49.98
C TRP A 77 -9.19 -6.34 -49.22
N ALA A 78 -8.81 -6.44 -47.94
CA ALA A 78 -8.52 -5.26 -47.09
C ALA A 78 -7.20 -4.59 -47.47
N GLY A 79 -7.00 -3.35 -47.09
CA GLY A 79 -5.71 -2.69 -47.07
C GLY A 79 -4.72 -3.35 -46.09
N THR A 80 -3.46 -2.98 -46.15
CA THR A 80 -2.42 -3.37 -45.20
C THR A 80 -1.68 -2.13 -44.75
N TRP A 81 -0.87 -2.25 -43.72
CA TRP A 81 -0.02 -1.11 -43.23
C TRP A 81 0.80 -0.49 -44.35
N SER A 82 1.47 -1.31 -45.16
CA SER A 82 2.38 -0.85 -46.21
C SER A 82 1.62 -0.48 -47.51
N VAL A 83 0.43 -1.05 -47.74
CA VAL A 83 -0.37 -0.83 -48.92
C VAL A 83 -1.81 -0.58 -48.50
N ALA A 84 -2.14 0.67 -48.20
CA ALA A 84 -3.50 1.07 -47.93
C ALA A 84 -4.40 0.94 -49.18
N ASP A 85 -5.64 0.52 -48.99
CA ASP A 85 -6.64 0.62 -50.06
C ASP A 85 -7.07 2.07 -50.24
N SER A 86 -6.65 2.66 -51.36
CA SER A 86 -6.96 4.05 -51.73
C SER A 86 -8.03 4.14 -52.83
N THR A 87 -8.69 3.01 -53.15
CA THR A 87 -9.66 2.93 -54.25
C THR A 87 -11.08 2.67 -53.77
N THR A 88 -11.25 1.82 -52.77
CA THR A 88 -12.58 1.47 -52.27
C THR A 88 -13.22 2.67 -51.56
N THR A 89 -14.33 3.15 -52.15
CA THR A 89 -15.14 4.25 -51.62
C THR A 89 -16.45 3.78 -51.04
N ARG A 90 -16.89 2.59 -51.43
CA ARG A 90 -18.19 1.98 -51.06
C ARG A 90 -18.07 0.53 -50.69
N VAL A 91 -18.80 0.11 -49.67
CA VAL A 91 -19.05 -1.29 -49.33
C VAL A 91 -20.55 -1.59 -49.40
N VAL A 92 -20.91 -2.73 -49.89
CA VAL A 92 -22.31 -3.19 -49.98
C VAL A 92 -22.42 -4.59 -49.37
N PHE A 93 -23.30 -4.77 -48.41
CA PHE A 93 -23.74 -6.10 -48.01
C PHE A 93 -25.00 -6.46 -48.77
N ASP A 94 -24.91 -7.45 -49.62
CA ASP A 94 -26.08 -7.96 -50.32
C ASP A 94 -27.05 -8.65 -49.36
N VAL A 95 -28.35 -8.64 -49.62
CA VAL A 95 -29.38 -9.25 -48.79
C VAL A 95 -29.12 -10.73 -48.51
N SER A 96 -28.42 -11.46 -49.41
CA SER A 96 -28.03 -12.87 -49.22
C SER A 96 -27.13 -13.06 -48.02
N PHE A 97 -26.30 -12.07 -47.69
CA PHE A 97 -25.31 -12.11 -46.60
C PHE A 97 -25.94 -12.26 -45.22
N ARG A 98 -27.24 -11.90 -45.03
CA ARG A 98 -27.99 -12.05 -43.78
C ARG A 98 -27.96 -13.45 -43.17
N ASN A 99 -27.76 -14.47 -44.03
CA ASN A 99 -27.75 -15.87 -43.62
C ASN A 99 -26.36 -16.40 -43.27
N PHE A 100 -25.32 -15.62 -43.52
CA PHE A 100 -23.96 -15.92 -43.12
C PHE A 100 -23.69 -15.44 -41.71
N ARG A 101 -22.90 -16.18 -40.93
CA ARG A 101 -22.53 -15.85 -39.57
C ARG A 101 -21.00 -15.96 -39.42
N PRO A 102 -20.28 -14.88 -39.64
CA PRO A 102 -18.82 -14.87 -39.42
C PRO A 102 -18.49 -15.07 -37.94
N THR A 103 -17.38 -15.73 -37.65
CA THR A 103 -16.83 -15.83 -36.32
C THR A 103 -15.87 -14.70 -36.00
N THR A 104 -15.41 -13.96 -37.02
CA THR A 104 -14.56 -12.80 -36.93
C THR A 104 -14.88 -11.80 -38.05
N THR A 105 -14.79 -10.50 -37.66
CA THR A 105 -14.80 -9.38 -38.62
C THR A 105 -13.52 -8.58 -38.50
N ALA A 106 -12.50 -9.18 -37.86
CA ALA A 106 -11.22 -8.50 -37.62
C ALA A 106 -10.61 -8.02 -38.94
N ARG A 107 -10.28 -6.73 -38.98
CA ARG A 107 -9.62 -6.05 -40.12
C ARG A 107 -10.37 -6.04 -41.42
N TRP A 108 -11.69 -6.25 -41.44
CA TRP A 108 -12.43 -6.36 -42.69
C TRP A 108 -12.31 -5.13 -43.61
N PHE A 109 -12.27 -3.91 -43.00
CA PHE A 109 -12.15 -2.65 -43.73
C PHE A 109 -10.92 -1.84 -43.31
N THR A 110 -9.96 -2.49 -42.65
CA THR A 110 -8.76 -1.79 -42.19
C THR A 110 -8.00 -1.17 -43.38
N TYR A 111 -7.50 0.05 -43.18
CA TYR A 111 -6.78 0.86 -44.17
C TYR A 111 -7.56 1.17 -45.44
N CYS A 112 -8.90 1.07 -45.45
CA CYS A 112 -9.76 1.56 -46.54
C CYS A 112 -9.95 3.09 -46.38
N LYS A 113 -8.91 3.85 -46.66
CA LYS A 113 -8.85 5.30 -46.36
C LYS A 113 -9.91 6.15 -47.06
N MET A 114 -10.38 5.70 -48.24
CA MET A 114 -11.36 6.41 -49.07
C MET A 114 -12.78 5.91 -48.86
N LEU A 115 -12.98 4.90 -48.00
CA LEU A 115 -14.30 4.35 -47.72
C LEU A 115 -15.17 5.41 -47.06
N SER A 116 -16.22 5.83 -47.76
CA SER A 116 -17.16 6.88 -47.34
C SER A 116 -18.60 6.38 -47.17
N GLN A 117 -18.94 5.19 -47.69
CA GLN A 117 -20.28 4.66 -47.65
C GLN A 117 -20.31 3.13 -47.44
N ILE A 118 -21.18 2.68 -46.53
CA ILE A 118 -21.46 1.26 -46.32
C ILE A 118 -22.97 1.07 -46.39
N ASP A 119 -23.44 0.29 -47.35
CA ASP A 119 -24.85 -0.02 -47.53
C ASP A 119 -25.14 -1.46 -47.08
N GLY A 120 -26.33 -1.69 -46.55
CA GLY A 120 -26.79 -3.02 -46.16
C GLY A 120 -26.03 -3.60 -44.96
N LEU A 121 -25.39 -2.78 -44.13
CA LEU A 121 -24.67 -3.24 -42.95
C LEU A 121 -25.56 -4.01 -41.96
N GLU A 122 -26.88 -3.78 -42.00
CA GLU A 122 -27.89 -4.54 -41.27
C GLU A 122 -27.99 -6.01 -41.71
N TYR A 123 -27.42 -6.39 -42.87
CA TYR A 123 -27.34 -7.78 -43.32
C TYR A 123 -26.10 -8.50 -42.78
N LEU A 124 -25.19 -7.82 -42.14
CA LEU A 124 -24.05 -8.45 -41.46
C LEU A 124 -24.48 -8.99 -40.09
N ASN A 125 -24.66 -10.30 -40.00
CA ASN A 125 -25.04 -10.96 -38.77
C ASN A 125 -23.80 -11.23 -37.88
N THR A 126 -23.64 -10.46 -36.83
CA THR A 126 -22.47 -10.54 -35.92
C THR A 126 -22.70 -11.45 -34.72
N SER A 127 -23.80 -12.23 -34.67
CA SER A 127 -24.16 -13.03 -33.47
C SER A 127 -23.14 -14.09 -33.05
N GLU A 128 -22.25 -14.52 -33.98
CA GLU A 128 -21.19 -15.50 -33.72
C GLU A 128 -19.79 -14.85 -33.66
N VAL A 129 -19.70 -13.54 -33.86
CA VAL A 129 -18.41 -12.82 -33.87
C VAL A 129 -17.80 -12.75 -32.48
N THR A 130 -16.57 -13.21 -32.34
CA THR A 130 -15.78 -13.13 -31.12
C THR A 130 -14.67 -12.08 -31.18
N ASN A 131 -14.29 -11.64 -32.40
CA ASN A 131 -13.18 -10.72 -32.63
C ASN A 131 -13.55 -9.66 -33.68
N MET A 132 -13.60 -8.39 -33.23
CA MET A 132 -13.87 -7.21 -34.07
C MET A 132 -12.65 -6.29 -34.20
N ARG A 133 -11.45 -6.80 -33.87
CA ARG A 133 -10.22 -6.01 -33.85
C ARG A 133 -9.99 -5.30 -35.19
N GLU A 134 -9.72 -3.98 -35.13
CA GLU A 134 -9.33 -3.15 -36.26
C GLU A 134 -10.35 -3.22 -37.45
N MET A 135 -11.66 -3.52 -37.17
CA MET A 135 -12.64 -3.75 -38.22
C MET A 135 -12.75 -2.56 -39.20
N PHE A 136 -12.75 -1.31 -38.67
CA PHE A 136 -12.84 -0.08 -39.45
C PHE A 136 -11.60 0.79 -39.32
N SER A 137 -10.48 0.23 -38.85
CA SER A 137 -9.28 1.02 -38.61
C SER A 137 -8.78 1.72 -39.87
N ASP A 138 -8.45 3.02 -39.76
CA ASP A 138 -7.95 3.89 -40.81
C ASP A 138 -9.00 4.16 -41.98
N CYS A 139 -10.31 4.06 -41.63
CA CYS A 139 -11.41 4.44 -42.55
C CYS A 139 -11.67 5.96 -42.39
N ARG A 140 -10.71 6.79 -42.80
CA ARG A 140 -10.71 8.25 -42.56
C ARG A 140 -11.80 9.02 -43.25
N ALA A 141 -12.36 8.50 -44.39
CA ALA A 141 -13.39 9.19 -45.14
C ALA A 141 -14.81 8.86 -44.64
N LEU A 142 -14.98 7.89 -43.70
CA LEU A 142 -16.29 7.63 -43.09
C LEU A 142 -16.71 8.82 -42.23
N SER A 143 -17.84 9.47 -42.63
CA SER A 143 -18.42 10.58 -41.85
C SER A 143 -19.55 10.13 -40.91
N SER A 144 -20.16 8.98 -41.16
CA SER A 144 -21.16 8.35 -40.33
C SER A 144 -21.08 6.81 -40.47
N LEU A 145 -21.49 6.09 -39.44
CA LEU A 145 -21.49 4.64 -39.46
C LEU A 145 -22.61 4.14 -38.51
N ASP A 146 -23.56 3.37 -39.06
CA ASP A 146 -24.62 2.75 -38.27
C ASP A 146 -24.24 1.34 -37.90
N VAL A 147 -23.93 1.11 -36.62
CA VAL A 147 -23.59 -0.17 -36.02
C VAL A 147 -24.69 -0.70 -35.07
N SER A 148 -25.87 -0.11 -35.11
CA SER A 148 -27.01 -0.44 -34.23
C SER A 148 -27.44 -1.91 -34.29
N ASN A 149 -27.20 -2.59 -35.42
CA ASN A 149 -27.51 -4.01 -35.60
C ASN A 149 -26.41 -4.99 -35.13
N PHE A 150 -25.29 -4.47 -34.60
CA PHE A 150 -24.21 -5.35 -34.17
C PHE A 150 -24.55 -6.06 -32.88
N ASN A 151 -24.56 -7.38 -32.91
CA ASN A 151 -24.59 -8.20 -31.69
C ASN A 151 -23.15 -8.44 -31.23
N THR A 152 -22.77 -7.82 -30.10
CA THR A 152 -21.41 -7.89 -29.55
C THR A 152 -21.32 -8.81 -28.35
N GLN A 153 -22.37 -9.56 -28.00
CA GLN A 153 -22.46 -10.38 -26.79
C GLN A 153 -21.31 -11.40 -26.67
N LYS A 154 -20.82 -11.94 -27.80
CA LYS A 154 -19.72 -12.94 -27.81
C LYS A 154 -18.35 -12.32 -28.04
N VAL A 155 -18.27 -11.02 -28.25
CA VAL A 155 -17.00 -10.34 -28.60
C VAL A 155 -16.09 -10.25 -27.38
N THR A 156 -14.85 -10.67 -27.55
CA THR A 156 -13.80 -10.59 -26.53
C THR A 156 -12.72 -9.56 -26.87
N ASN A 157 -12.61 -9.18 -28.16
CA ASN A 157 -11.58 -8.25 -28.61
C ASN A 157 -12.21 -7.18 -29.54
N MET A 158 -12.14 -5.91 -29.07
CA MET A 158 -12.56 -4.72 -29.81
C MET A 158 -11.40 -3.75 -30.08
N GLY A 159 -10.16 -4.20 -29.88
CA GLY A 159 -8.99 -3.32 -30.03
C GLY A 159 -8.89 -2.69 -31.41
N GLY A 160 -8.70 -1.37 -31.46
CA GLY A 160 -8.58 -0.58 -32.69
C GLY A 160 -9.80 -0.61 -33.61
N MET A 161 -10.98 -1.01 -33.11
CA MET A 161 -12.16 -1.23 -33.98
C MET A 161 -12.47 -0.03 -34.85
N PHE A 162 -12.31 1.20 -34.33
CA PHE A 162 -12.57 2.46 -35.03
C PHE A 162 -11.30 3.34 -35.09
N ALA A 163 -10.12 2.76 -34.91
CA ALA A 163 -8.89 3.54 -34.88
C ALA A 163 -8.71 4.34 -36.16
N ASP A 164 -8.26 5.62 -36.06
CA ASP A 164 -8.06 6.55 -37.18
C ASP A 164 -9.32 6.79 -38.05
N CYS A 165 -10.53 6.58 -37.52
CA CYS A 165 -11.76 7.02 -38.17
C CYS A 165 -11.98 8.52 -37.96
N SER A 166 -11.05 9.32 -38.42
CA SER A 166 -11.01 10.78 -38.16
C SER A 166 -12.15 11.58 -38.80
N GLY A 167 -12.85 11.01 -39.81
CA GLY A 167 -14.01 11.60 -40.45
C GLY A 167 -15.31 11.45 -39.68
N LEU A 168 -15.41 10.49 -38.74
CA LEU A 168 -16.61 10.28 -37.95
C LEU A 168 -16.86 11.47 -37.03
N THR A 169 -18.06 12.10 -37.18
CA THR A 169 -18.50 13.22 -36.32
C THR A 169 -19.42 12.76 -35.19
N SER A 170 -20.05 11.58 -35.35
CA SER A 170 -20.85 10.91 -34.34
C SER A 170 -20.74 9.40 -34.50
N LEU A 171 -20.89 8.65 -33.44
CA LEU A 171 -20.89 7.18 -33.45
C LEU A 171 -21.76 6.68 -32.29
N ASP A 172 -22.84 5.94 -32.60
CA ASP A 172 -23.70 5.34 -31.59
C ASP A 172 -23.24 3.91 -31.30
N VAL A 173 -22.70 3.69 -30.12
CA VAL A 173 -22.26 2.39 -29.59
C VAL A 173 -23.06 1.97 -28.36
N SER A 174 -24.20 2.63 -28.08
CA SER A 174 -25.06 2.38 -26.91
C SER A 174 -25.59 0.93 -26.83
N HIS A 175 -25.66 0.23 -27.99
CA HIS A 175 -26.12 -1.15 -28.08
C HIS A 175 -25.01 -2.19 -27.85
N PHE A 176 -23.77 -1.76 -27.70
CA PHE A 176 -22.65 -2.69 -27.52
C PHE A 176 -22.70 -3.37 -26.17
N ASN A 177 -22.80 -4.69 -26.17
CA ASN A 177 -22.57 -5.49 -24.96
C ASN A 177 -21.09 -5.80 -24.85
N THR A 178 -20.41 -5.18 -23.89
CA THR A 178 -18.96 -5.32 -23.69
C THR A 178 -18.61 -6.24 -22.52
N GLN A 179 -19.61 -6.94 -21.96
CA GLN A 179 -19.43 -7.80 -20.77
C GLN A 179 -18.30 -8.83 -20.91
N ASN A 180 -18.09 -9.37 -22.11
CA ASN A 180 -17.07 -10.39 -22.37
C ASN A 180 -15.76 -9.82 -22.96
N VAL A 181 -15.69 -8.51 -23.16
CA VAL A 181 -14.52 -7.88 -23.77
C VAL A 181 -13.38 -7.81 -22.77
N THR A 182 -12.21 -8.28 -23.19
CA THR A 182 -10.98 -8.24 -22.40
C THR A 182 -9.96 -7.25 -22.96
N TYR A 183 -10.08 -6.86 -24.23
CA TYR A 183 -9.14 -5.99 -24.92
C TYR A 183 -9.86 -4.86 -25.65
N MET A 184 -9.61 -3.61 -25.24
CA MET A 184 -10.17 -2.38 -25.81
C MET A 184 -9.09 -1.37 -26.24
N GLY A 185 -7.81 -1.76 -26.23
CA GLY A 185 -6.74 -0.84 -26.60
C GLY A 185 -6.94 -0.26 -28.00
N TRP A 186 -6.64 1.05 -28.19
CA TRP A 186 -6.80 1.80 -29.44
C TRP A 186 -8.22 1.86 -30.01
N MET A 187 -9.28 1.47 -29.27
CA MET A 187 -10.62 1.30 -29.85
C MET A 187 -11.11 2.53 -30.60
N PHE A 188 -10.84 3.72 -30.10
CA PHE A 188 -11.22 5.00 -30.70
C PHE A 188 -10.01 5.89 -31.01
N ASP A 189 -8.80 5.32 -31.03
CA ASP A 189 -7.57 6.06 -31.35
C ASP A 189 -7.75 6.88 -32.64
N GLY A 190 -7.33 8.15 -32.64
CA GLY A 190 -7.37 9.03 -33.80
C GLY A 190 -8.78 9.42 -34.29
N CYS A 191 -9.84 9.12 -33.56
CA CYS A 191 -11.20 9.58 -33.89
C CYS A 191 -11.36 11.08 -33.61
N SER A 192 -10.59 11.89 -34.29
CA SER A 192 -10.47 13.32 -34.01
C SER A 192 -11.71 14.16 -34.39
N GLY A 193 -12.62 13.60 -35.22
CA GLY A 193 -13.88 14.23 -35.61
C GLY A 193 -15.00 14.06 -34.56
N LEU A 194 -14.91 13.05 -33.66
CA LEU A 194 -15.91 12.85 -32.62
C LEU A 194 -15.87 13.99 -31.60
N THR A 195 -17.04 14.60 -31.33
CA THR A 195 -17.19 15.64 -30.30
C THR A 195 -17.75 15.13 -28.98
N SER A 196 -18.48 14.02 -29.01
CA SER A 196 -19.01 13.28 -27.87
C SER A 196 -19.08 11.79 -28.17
N LEU A 197 -19.09 10.96 -27.13
CA LEU A 197 -19.21 9.52 -27.24
C LEU A 197 -19.94 8.99 -26.00
N ASP A 198 -21.07 8.31 -26.19
CA ASP A 198 -21.83 7.68 -25.11
C ASP A 198 -21.31 6.27 -24.84
N LEU A 199 -20.68 6.08 -23.68
CA LEU A 199 -20.13 4.81 -23.19
C LEU A 199 -20.84 4.31 -21.93
N SER A 200 -22.00 4.88 -21.59
CA SER A 200 -22.75 4.58 -20.34
C SER A 200 -23.13 3.10 -20.20
N HIS A 201 -23.19 2.36 -21.31
CA HIS A 201 -23.51 0.93 -21.33
C HIS A 201 -22.27 0.01 -21.35
N PHE A 202 -21.06 0.59 -21.40
CA PHE A 202 -19.85 -0.23 -21.42
C PHE A 202 -19.58 -0.86 -20.07
N ASN A 203 -19.59 -2.19 -20.03
CA ASN A 203 -19.11 -2.96 -18.89
C ASN A 203 -17.64 -3.31 -19.10
N THR A 204 -16.75 -2.68 -18.34
CA THR A 204 -15.30 -2.87 -18.44
C THR A 204 -14.72 -3.81 -17.38
N GLN A 205 -15.59 -4.50 -16.62
CA GLN A 205 -15.16 -5.38 -15.50
C GLN A 205 -14.12 -6.43 -15.90
N ASN A 206 -14.17 -6.94 -17.12
CA ASN A 206 -13.27 -7.98 -17.62
C ASN A 206 -12.12 -7.43 -18.49
N VAL A 207 -12.07 -6.11 -18.68
CA VAL A 207 -11.05 -5.49 -19.54
C VAL A 207 -9.71 -5.45 -18.80
N THR A 208 -8.67 -5.93 -19.46
CA THR A 208 -7.30 -5.93 -18.94
C THR A 208 -6.39 -4.93 -19.65
N ASP A 209 -6.77 -4.49 -20.86
CA ASP A 209 -5.96 -3.60 -21.68
C ASP A 209 -6.85 -2.49 -22.30
N MET A 210 -6.55 -1.25 -21.88
CA MET A 210 -7.19 -0.01 -22.35
C MET A 210 -6.17 0.97 -22.94
N ARG A 211 -4.94 0.52 -23.26
CA ARG A 211 -3.89 1.42 -23.76
C ARG A 211 -4.37 2.19 -24.99
N TRP A 212 -4.07 3.50 -25.03
CA TRP A 212 -4.34 4.38 -26.17
C TRP A 212 -5.82 4.39 -26.64
N MET A 213 -6.80 4.01 -25.76
CA MET A 213 -8.19 3.82 -26.16
C MET A 213 -8.80 5.07 -26.79
N PHE A 214 -8.46 6.26 -26.32
CA PHE A 214 -8.91 7.55 -26.81
C PHE A 214 -7.75 8.44 -27.29
N TYR A 215 -6.62 7.82 -27.63
CA TYR A 215 -5.46 8.59 -28.10
C TYR A 215 -5.83 9.50 -29.28
N ASN A 216 -5.39 10.77 -29.24
CA ASN A 216 -5.69 11.76 -30.28
C ASN A 216 -7.18 11.95 -30.63
N CYS A 217 -8.11 11.61 -29.75
CA CYS A 217 -9.51 12.04 -29.87
C CYS A 217 -9.63 13.55 -29.59
N SER A 218 -8.96 14.33 -30.42
CA SER A 218 -8.76 15.76 -30.18
C SER A 218 -10.03 16.62 -30.27
N GLY A 219 -11.12 16.09 -30.82
CA GLY A 219 -12.43 16.74 -30.92
C GLY A 219 -13.34 16.52 -29.72
N LEU A 220 -13.10 15.48 -28.90
CA LEU A 220 -13.92 15.18 -27.73
C LEU A 220 -13.88 16.30 -26.70
N THR A 221 -15.06 16.85 -26.38
CA THR A 221 -15.21 17.95 -25.39
C THR A 221 -15.61 17.43 -24.01
N SER A 222 -16.25 16.29 -23.95
CA SER A 222 -16.64 15.57 -22.73
C SER A 222 -16.63 14.06 -22.95
N LEU A 223 -16.44 13.31 -21.87
CA LEU A 223 -16.45 11.85 -21.88
C LEU A 223 -16.94 11.36 -20.51
N ASP A 224 -18.05 10.62 -20.51
CA ASP A 224 -18.60 9.99 -19.31
C ASP A 224 -18.01 8.58 -19.16
N LEU A 225 -17.23 8.40 -18.09
CA LEU A 225 -16.58 7.13 -17.73
C LEU A 225 -17.07 6.57 -16.39
N SER A 226 -18.17 7.14 -15.86
CA SER A 226 -18.68 6.80 -14.51
C SER A 226 -18.95 5.29 -14.28
N HIS A 227 -19.15 4.52 -15.37
CA HIS A 227 -19.37 3.08 -15.32
C HIS A 227 -18.11 2.23 -15.57
N PHE A 228 -16.97 2.88 -15.81
CA PHE A 228 -15.72 2.16 -16.07
C PHE A 228 -15.15 1.55 -14.79
N ASN A 229 -14.98 0.24 -14.79
CA ASN A 229 -14.28 -0.49 -13.75
C ASN A 229 -12.85 -0.81 -14.24
N THR A 230 -11.86 -0.22 -13.60
CA THR A 230 -10.44 -0.38 -13.97
C THR A 230 -9.66 -1.35 -13.06
N GLN A 231 -10.35 -2.03 -12.14
CA GLN A 231 -9.71 -2.91 -11.14
C GLN A 231 -8.87 -4.03 -11.77
N ASN A 232 -9.28 -4.55 -12.92
CA ASN A 232 -8.58 -5.64 -13.62
C ASN A 232 -7.63 -5.12 -14.71
N VAL A 233 -7.58 -3.81 -14.96
CA VAL A 233 -6.72 -3.22 -15.99
C VAL A 233 -5.26 -3.31 -15.56
N THR A 234 -4.43 -3.83 -16.47
CA THR A 234 -2.98 -3.93 -16.31
C THR A 234 -2.21 -2.97 -17.20
N ASP A 235 -2.83 -2.50 -18.28
CA ASP A 235 -2.24 -1.57 -19.23
C ASP A 235 -3.26 -0.48 -19.62
N MET A 236 -2.92 0.78 -19.29
CA MET A 236 -3.69 1.97 -19.64
C MET A 236 -2.80 3.11 -20.14
N VAL A 237 -1.62 2.78 -20.67
CA VAL A 237 -0.68 3.74 -21.24
C VAL A 237 -1.40 4.63 -22.25
N GLY A 238 -1.25 5.95 -22.10
CA GLY A 238 -1.74 6.94 -23.04
C GLY A 238 -3.24 6.97 -23.30
N ILE A 239 -4.07 6.41 -22.39
CA ILE A 239 -5.51 6.23 -22.63
C ILE A 239 -6.22 7.50 -23.13
N PHE A 240 -5.86 8.70 -22.62
CA PHE A 240 -6.45 9.99 -23.03
C PHE A 240 -5.45 10.90 -23.72
N SER A 241 -4.26 10.41 -24.05
CA SER A 241 -3.21 11.27 -24.63
C SER A 241 -3.70 11.95 -25.91
N GLY A 242 -3.49 13.26 -26.01
CA GLY A 242 -3.88 14.07 -27.17
C GLY A 242 -5.36 14.47 -27.22
N CYS A 243 -6.16 14.21 -26.19
CA CYS A 243 -7.54 14.70 -26.08
C CYS A 243 -7.57 16.18 -25.72
N ARG A 244 -7.24 17.02 -26.70
CA ARG A 244 -6.96 18.48 -26.47
C ARG A 244 -8.21 19.31 -26.14
N ALA A 245 -9.40 18.89 -26.62
CA ALA A 245 -10.63 19.60 -26.41
C ALA A 245 -11.35 19.25 -25.10
N LEU A 246 -10.94 18.17 -24.41
CA LEU A 246 -11.51 17.80 -23.11
C LEU A 246 -11.27 18.93 -22.11
N SER A 247 -12.35 19.52 -21.61
CA SER A 247 -12.30 20.58 -20.59
C SER A 247 -12.47 20.04 -19.17
N SER A 248 -13.11 18.87 -19.03
CA SER A 248 -13.27 18.13 -17.79
C SER A 248 -13.25 16.62 -18.08
N LEU A 249 -12.78 15.85 -17.12
CA LEU A 249 -12.75 14.39 -17.18
C LEU A 249 -12.88 13.84 -15.76
N ASP A 250 -13.95 13.09 -15.51
CA ASP A 250 -14.15 12.41 -14.24
C ASP A 250 -13.50 11.02 -14.28
N VAL A 251 -12.43 10.86 -13.53
CA VAL A 251 -11.71 9.59 -13.32
C VAL A 251 -11.67 9.20 -11.84
N SER A 252 -12.52 9.81 -11.01
CA SER A 252 -12.60 9.57 -9.57
C SER A 252 -12.94 8.12 -9.21
N HIS A 253 -13.51 7.36 -10.16
CA HIS A 253 -13.84 5.94 -9.99
C HIS A 253 -12.72 4.98 -10.42
N PHE A 254 -11.63 5.50 -10.98
CA PHE A 254 -10.54 4.67 -11.47
C PHE A 254 -9.73 4.10 -10.30
N ASN A 255 -9.82 2.78 -10.11
CA ASN A 255 -8.97 2.05 -9.18
C ASN A 255 -7.95 1.24 -9.97
N THR A 256 -6.65 1.50 -9.77
CA THR A 256 -5.58 1.02 -10.65
C THR A 256 -4.55 0.10 -9.96
N PRO A 257 -4.95 -0.89 -9.13
CA PRO A 257 -4.02 -1.67 -8.29
C PRO A 257 -3.04 -2.54 -9.10
N ASN A 258 -3.39 -2.86 -10.37
CA ASN A 258 -2.61 -3.76 -11.21
C ASN A 258 -1.80 -3.04 -12.30
N VAL A 259 -1.93 -1.71 -12.40
CA VAL A 259 -1.24 -0.92 -13.43
C VAL A 259 0.22 -0.71 -13.04
N LYS A 260 1.13 -1.01 -13.97
CA LYS A 260 2.59 -0.81 -13.79
C LYS A 260 3.14 0.36 -14.60
N ASP A 261 2.48 0.69 -15.68
CA ASP A 261 2.86 1.79 -16.58
C ASP A 261 1.72 2.78 -16.70
N MET A 262 1.94 4.01 -16.22
CA MET A 262 1.02 5.14 -16.29
C MET A 262 1.57 6.25 -17.23
N GLY A 263 2.51 5.92 -18.08
CA GLY A 263 3.07 6.86 -19.05
C GLY A 263 2.00 7.41 -19.98
N TRP A 264 2.11 8.69 -20.34
CA TRP A 264 1.24 9.43 -21.29
C TRP A 264 -0.26 9.47 -20.98
N ILE A 265 -0.76 8.97 -19.83
CA ILE A 265 -2.22 8.84 -19.60
C ILE A 265 -2.97 10.11 -20.00
N PHE A 266 -2.52 11.30 -19.59
CA PHE A 266 -3.14 12.58 -19.88
C PHE A 266 -2.27 13.49 -20.77
N SER A 267 -1.23 12.96 -21.39
CA SER A 267 -0.30 13.76 -22.19
C SER A 267 -1.03 14.51 -23.29
N GLY A 268 -0.77 15.82 -23.41
CA GLY A 268 -1.42 16.69 -24.42
C GLY A 268 -2.89 17.02 -24.17
N CYS A 269 -3.47 16.70 -23.00
CA CYS A 269 -4.82 17.12 -22.63
C CYS A 269 -4.84 18.60 -22.24
N SER A 270 -4.56 19.48 -23.19
CA SER A 270 -4.36 20.92 -22.94
C SER A 270 -5.61 21.67 -22.52
N GLY A 271 -6.82 21.11 -22.75
CA GLY A 271 -8.10 21.69 -22.37
C GLY A 271 -8.49 21.46 -20.91
N LEU A 272 -7.94 20.42 -20.25
CA LEU A 272 -8.27 20.09 -18.86
C LEU A 272 -7.85 21.22 -17.92
N THR A 273 -8.78 21.65 -17.07
CA THR A 273 -8.55 22.70 -16.07
C THR A 273 -8.33 22.15 -14.66
N SER A 274 -8.87 20.97 -14.37
CA SER A 274 -8.71 20.24 -13.11
C SER A 274 -8.80 18.74 -13.37
N LEU A 275 -8.28 17.94 -12.43
CA LEU A 275 -8.31 16.48 -12.52
C LEU A 275 -8.28 15.90 -11.11
N ASP A 276 -9.26 15.04 -10.78
CA ASP A 276 -9.29 14.29 -9.50
C ASP A 276 -8.63 12.92 -9.68
N LEU A 277 -7.52 12.71 -9.00
CA LEU A 277 -6.73 11.47 -9.04
C LEU A 277 -6.75 10.72 -7.71
N SER A 278 -7.60 11.11 -6.76
CA SER A 278 -7.60 10.60 -5.37
C SER A 278 -7.74 9.08 -5.26
N HIS A 279 -8.31 8.41 -6.27
CA HIS A 279 -8.51 6.96 -6.29
C HIS A 279 -7.47 6.19 -7.14
N PHE A 280 -6.51 6.90 -7.74
CA PHE A 280 -5.42 6.24 -8.47
C PHE A 280 -4.48 5.51 -7.51
N ASN A 281 -4.43 4.20 -7.61
CA ASN A 281 -3.48 3.39 -6.85
C ASN A 281 -2.16 3.27 -7.62
N THR A 282 -1.14 3.99 -7.17
CA THR A 282 0.17 4.02 -7.85
C THR A 282 1.21 3.11 -7.19
N GLN A 283 0.83 2.28 -6.22
CA GLN A 283 1.75 1.44 -5.44
C GLN A 283 2.64 0.52 -6.31
N ASN A 284 2.10 0.02 -7.43
CA ASN A 284 2.80 -0.91 -8.31
C ASN A 284 3.39 -0.23 -9.56
N VAL A 285 3.26 1.10 -9.66
CA VAL A 285 3.70 1.85 -10.86
C VAL A 285 5.21 1.98 -10.90
N THR A 286 5.79 1.67 -12.05
CA THR A 286 7.23 1.78 -12.30
C THR A 286 7.58 2.85 -13.33
N ASN A 287 6.61 3.27 -14.17
CA ASN A 287 6.76 4.30 -15.19
C ASN A 287 5.63 5.35 -15.08
N MET A 288 6.01 6.62 -14.93
CA MET A 288 5.12 7.79 -14.93
C MET A 288 5.57 8.83 -15.97
N SER A 289 6.37 8.41 -16.98
CA SER A 289 6.86 9.35 -17.99
C SER A 289 5.71 10.02 -18.74
N GLU A 290 5.84 11.33 -18.97
CA GLU A 290 4.89 12.14 -19.75
C GLU A 290 3.43 12.11 -19.28
N MET A 291 3.17 11.63 -18.04
CA MET A 291 1.79 11.40 -17.55
C MET A 291 0.88 12.62 -17.72
N PHE A 292 1.42 13.82 -17.47
CA PHE A 292 0.71 15.11 -17.62
C PHE A 292 1.38 16.04 -18.63
N SER A 293 2.27 15.54 -19.46
CA SER A 293 3.01 16.38 -20.41
C SER A 293 2.06 17.15 -21.31
N GLY A 294 2.24 18.47 -21.43
CA GLY A 294 1.40 19.34 -22.26
C GLY A 294 -0.01 19.62 -21.72
N CYS A 295 -0.32 19.27 -20.46
CA CYS A 295 -1.57 19.67 -19.81
C CYS A 295 -1.54 21.15 -19.42
N SER A 296 -1.48 22.04 -20.42
CA SER A 296 -1.28 23.48 -20.22
C SER A 296 -2.45 24.21 -19.57
N GLY A 297 -3.66 23.61 -19.60
CA GLY A 297 -4.86 24.17 -18.99
C GLY A 297 -4.98 23.94 -17.49
N LEU A 298 -4.28 22.94 -16.93
CA LEU A 298 -4.33 22.63 -15.50
C LEU A 298 -3.81 23.82 -14.69
N THR A 299 -4.64 24.31 -13.77
CA THR A 299 -4.27 25.40 -12.84
C THR A 299 -3.86 24.88 -11.47
N SER A 300 -4.30 23.69 -11.11
CA SER A 300 -3.92 22.95 -9.91
C SER A 300 -3.90 21.45 -10.22
N LEU A 301 -3.08 20.70 -9.49
CA LEU A 301 -2.99 19.24 -9.59
C LEU A 301 -2.55 18.67 -8.25
N ASP A 302 -3.39 17.83 -7.64
CA ASP A 302 -3.05 17.11 -6.41
C ASP A 302 -2.48 15.73 -6.74
N VAL A 303 -1.21 15.53 -6.40
CA VAL A 303 -0.47 14.28 -6.55
C VAL A 303 0.08 13.78 -5.20
N SER A 304 -0.43 14.33 -4.09
CA SER A 304 0.02 13.99 -2.72
C SER A 304 -0.20 12.50 -2.36
N HIS A 305 -1.18 11.86 -3.00
CA HIS A 305 -1.50 10.45 -2.80
C HIS A 305 -0.65 9.47 -3.62
N PHE A 306 0.22 9.99 -4.49
CA PHE A 306 1.01 9.13 -5.36
C PHE A 306 2.12 8.43 -4.58
N ASN A 307 2.07 7.10 -4.55
CA ASN A 307 3.18 6.29 -4.07
C ASN A 307 4.21 6.11 -5.20
N THR A 308 5.35 6.78 -5.08
CA THR A 308 6.39 6.78 -6.11
C THR A 308 7.59 5.87 -5.78
N GLN A 309 7.51 5.09 -4.68
CA GLN A 309 8.65 4.29 -4.19
C GLN A 309 9.20 3.29 -5.22
N ASN A 310 8.36 2.79 -6.15
CA ASN A 310 8.73 1.82 -7.17
C ASN A 310 9.02 2.47 -8.54
N VAL A 311 8.82 3.79 -8.67
CA VAL A 311 8.96 4.49 -9.95
C VAL A 311 10.43 4.59 -10.32
N THR A 312 10.73 4.25 -11.59
CA THR A 312 12.08 4.31 -12.16
C THR A 312 12.22 5.37 -13.25
N ASN A 313 11.11 5.79 -13.84
CA ASN A 313 11.07 6.79 -14.90
C ASN A 313 9.99 7.84 -14.63
N MET A 314 10.40 9.10 -14.50
CA MET A 314 9.55 10.29 -14.34
C MET A 314 9.84 11.34 -15.43
N SER A 315 10.50 10.95 -16.52
CA SER A 315 10.86 11.91 -17.58
C SER A 315 9.59 12.60 -18.12
N GLU A 316 9.69 13.92 -18.28
CA GLU A 316 8.63 14.76 -18.87
C GLU A 316 7.26 14.72 -18.15
N MET A 317 7.19 14.18 -16.91
CA MET A 317 5.93 13.92 -16.20
C MET A 317 5.01 15.13 -16.17
N PHE A 318 5.53 16.34 -15.93
CA PHE A 318 4.80 17.59 -15.90
C PHE A 318 5.24 18.57 -16.98
N SER A 319 5.97 18.11 -17.99
CA SER A 319 6.52 18.98 -19.05
C SER A 319 5.39 19.75 -19.74
N GLY A 320 5.53 21.08 -19.88
CA GLY A 320 4.54 21.91 -20.55
C GLY A 320 3.25 22.18 -19.74
N CYS A 321 3.16 21.84 -18.47
CA CYS A 321 2.06 22.22 -17.59
C CYS A 321 2.15 23.71 -17.24
N SER A 322 1.99 24.58 -18.23
CA SER A 322 2.25 26.03 -18.10
C SER A 322 1.23 26.76 -17.21
N GLY A 323 0.03 26.19 -17.02
CA GLY A 323 -1.04 26.76 -16.18
C GLY A 323 -0.82 26.55 -14.68
N LEU A 324 -0.01 25.54 -14.27
CA LEU A 324 0.26 25.29 -12.86
C LEU A 324 1.06 26.42 -12.23
N THR A 325 0.52 27.00 -11.16
CA THR A 325 1.19 28.04 -10.36
C THR A 325 1.89 27.49 -9.14
N SER A 326 1.46 26.32 -8.66
CA SER A 326 2.05 25.55 -7.57
C SER A 326 1.92 24.05 -7.87
N LEU A 327 2.84 23.26 -7.32
CA LEU A 327 2.80 21.79 -7.41
C LEU A 327 3.50 21.21 -6.18
N ASP A 328 2.76 20.44 -5.37
CA ASP A 328 3.32 19.76 -4.19
C ASP A 328 3.80 18.35 -4.57
N VAL A 329 5.11 18.17 -4.55
CA VAL A 329 5.79 16.90 -4.81
C VAL A 329 6.67 16.46 -3.63
N LYS A 330 6.42 17.04 -2.44
CA LYS A 330 7.25 16.79 -1.24
C LYS A 330 7.26 15.32 -0.81
N ASP A 331 6.18 14.58 -1.09
CA ASP A 331 6.02 13.17 -0.69
C ASP A 331 6.53 12.18 -1.76
N PHE A 332 7.11 12.68 -2.85
CA PHE A 332 7.69 11.81 -3.88
C PHE A 332 8.97 11.12 -3.37
N ASP A 333 8.91 9.79 -3.25
CA ASP A 333 10.11 8.96 -3.02
C ASP A 333 10.82 8.70 -4.36
N THR A 334 11.94 9.39 -4.57
CA THR A 334 12.69 9.29 -5.82
C THR A 334 13.92 8.40 -5.76
N LYS A 335 14.08 7.61 -4.67
CA LYS A 335 15.28 6.76 -4.44
C LYS A 335 15.57 5.74 -5.55
N ASN A 336 14.54 5.34 -6.32
CA ASN A 336 14.64 4.37 -7.40
C ASN A 336 14.61 5.00 -8.79
N VAL A 337 14.36 6.31 -8.90
CA VAL A 337 14.23 7.02 -10.17
C VAL A 337 15.60 7.09 -10.87
N LYS A 338 15.60 6.75 -12.16
CA LYS A 338 16.78 6.79 -13.04
C LYS A 338 16.73 7.92 -14.05
N ASP A 339 15.53 8.33 -14.47
CA ASP A 339 15.31 9.35 -15.48
C ASP A 339 14.37 10.44 -14.98
N MET A 340 14.87 11.67 -14.90
CA MET A 340 14.15 12.90 -14.51
C MET A 340 14.28 13.97 -15.59
N ARG A 341 14.63 13.61 -16.84
CA ARG A 341 14.75 14.58 -17.93
C ARG A 341 13.44 15.34 -18.10
N ARG A 342 13.52 16.67 -18.21
CA ARG A 342 12.41 17.58 -18.51
C ARG A 342 11.17 17.43 -17.59
N ILE A 343 11.30 16.85 -16.39
CA ILE A 343 10.16 16.55 -15.53
C ILE A 343 9.28 17.81 -15.31
N PHE A 344 9.85 18.99 -15.16
CA PHE A 344 9.15 20.28 -15.01
C PHE A 344 9.37 21.24 -16.18
N SER A 345 9.93 20.77 -17.30
CA SER A 345 10.26 21.62 -18.44
C SER A 345 9.01 22.37 -18.93
N GLY A 346 9.09 23.68 -19.16
CA GLY A 346 7.98 24.48 -19.68
C GLY A 346 6.84 24.75 -18.67
N CYS A 347 7.01 24.39 -17.39
CA CYS A 347 6.07 24.79 -16.33
C CYS A 347 6.23 26.28 -16.03
N SER A 348 5.86 27.12 -16.98
CA SER A 348 6.17 28.56 -16.95
C SER A 348 5.40 29.34 -15.89
N GLY A 349 4.32 28.77 -15.32
CA GLY A 349 3.52 29.37 -14.24
C GLY A 349 4.03 29.07 -12.84
N LEU A 350 4.83 27.98 -12.64
CA LEU A 350 5.33 27.61 -11.32
C LEU A 350 6.26 28.67 -10.74
N THR A 351 5.97 29.07 -9.49
CA THR A 351 6.75 30.10 -8.77
C THR A 351 7.76 29.52 -7.80
N SER A 352 7.48 28.37 -7.24
CA SER A 352 8.37 27.65 -6.31
C SER A 352 8.20 26.13 -6.40
N LEU A 353 9.24 25.40 -6.02
CA LEU A 353 9.22 23.93 -5.89
C LEU A 353 9.95 23.51 -4.60
N ASP A 354 9.36 22.62 -3.81
CA ASP A 354 10.03 21.95 -2.69
C ASP A 354 10.50 20.55 -3.11
N LEU A 355 11.81 20.39 -3.27
CA LEU A 355 12.47 19.18 -3.72
C LEU A 355 13.43 18.62 -2.66
N LYS A 356 13.22 18.99 -1.38
CA LYS A 356 14.11 18.58 -0.27
C LYS A 356 14.22 17.06 -0.14
N ASN A 357 13.15 16.31 -0.46
CA ASN A 357 13.09 14.87 -0.33
C ASN A 357 13.56 14.12 -1.61
N PHE A 358 13.89 14.86 -2.69
CA PHE A 358 14.37 14.22 -3.91
C PHE A 358 15.74 13.58 -3.69
N ASN A 359 15.80 12.27 -3.91
CA ASN A 359 17.03 11.48 -3.88
C ASN A 359 17.52 11.23 -5.31
N THR A 360 18.61 11.86 -5.70
CA THR A 360 19.13 11.81 -7.06
C THR A 360 20.28 10.83 -7.25
N LYS A 361 20.61 10.00 -6.26
CA LYS A 361 21.77 9.09 -6.29
C LYS A 361 21.77 8.09 -7.45
N LYS A 362 20.59 7.67 -7.92
CA LYS A 362 20.43 6.73 -9.04
C LYS A 362 20.11 7.41 -10.36
N VAL A 363 19.90 8.73 -10.36
CA VAL A 363 19.47 9.46 -11.56
C VAL A 363 20.64 9.59 -12.55
N THR A 364 20.38 9.20 -13.79
CA THR A 364 21.35 9.25 -14.89
C THR A 364 21.06 10.33 -15.92
N GLY A 365 19.86 10.95 -15.86
CA GLY A 365 19.44 12.00 -16.78
C GLY A 365 18.60 13.09 -16.11
N MET A 366 19.06 14.34 -16.18
CA MET A 366 18.38 15.55 -15.69
C MET A 366 18.34 16.67 -16.75
N SER A 367 18.68 16.37 -18.01
CA SER A 367 18.70 17.39 -19.06
C SER A 367 17.35 18.10 -19.16
N GLY A 368 17.39 19.44 -19.20
CA GLY A 368 16.20 20.27 -19.34
C GLY A 368 15.19 20.20 -18.18
N MET A 369 15.55 19.68 -17.00
CA MET A 369 14.62 19.39 -15.90
C MET A 369 13.69 20.55 -15.55
N PHE A 370 14.22 21.78 -15.51
CA PHE A 370 13.48 23.01 -15.24
C PHE A 370 13.47 23.97 -16.44
N SER A 371 13.90 23.52 -17.62
CA SER A 371 14.02 24.39 -18.80
C SER A 371 12.69 25.09 -19.09
N GLY A 372 12.72 26.41 -19.24
CA GLY A 372 11.51 27.21 -19.55
C GLY A 372 10.59 27.50 -18.36
N CYS A 373 10.97 27.19 -17.13
CA CYS A 373 10.23 27.58 -15.92
C CYS A 373 10.44 29.07 -15.62
N ARG A 374 9.82 29.93 -16.42
CA ARG A 374 10.12 31.40 -16.45
C ARG A 374 9.69 32.16 -15.17
N ALA A 375 8.64 31.70 -14.50
CA ALA A 375 8.15 32.32 -13.26
C ALA A 375 8.84 31.75 -12.00
N LEU A 376 9.66 30.67 -12.13
CA LEU A 376 10.26 29.98 -11.01
C LEU A 376 11.30 30.85 -10.31
N THR A 377 11.01 31.25 -9.09
CA THR A 377 11.90 32.09 -8.27
C THR A 377 12.72 31.28 -7.28
N THR A 378 12.19 30.16 -6.81
CA THR A 378 12.78 29.40 -5.70
C THR A 378 12.65 27.89 -5.90
N ILE A 379 13.74 27.17 -5.69
CA ILE A 379 13.78 25.72 -5.59
C ILE A 379 14.35 25.35 -4.21
N HIS A 380 13.50 24.87 -3.30
CA HIS A 380 13.95 24.41 -2.00
C HIS A 380 14.59 23.03 -2.12
N CYS A 381 15.88 22.95 -1.87
CA CYS A 381 16.63 21.71 -1.81
C CYS A 381 17.87 21.87 -0.96
N ASN A 382 18.06 21.00 0.02
CA ASN A 382 19.13 21.09 1.01
C ASN A 382 20.41 20.36 0.60
N LYS A 383 20.38 19.66 -0.53
CA LYS A 383 21.48 18.81 -1.03
C LYS A 383 21.91 19.28 -2.40
N SER A 384 23.21 19.20 -2.64
CA SER A 384 23.75 19.36 -4.00
C SER A 384 23.45 18.10 -4.82
N TRP A 385 23.07 18.30 -6.07
CA TRP A 385 22.83 17.21 -7.01
C TRP A 385 24.03 17.02 -7.93
N ASP A 386 24.26 15.78 -8.36
CA ASP A 386 25.26 15.41 -9.35
C ASP A 386 24.62 14.46 -10.36
N CYS A 387 24.88 14.69 -11.65
CA CYS A 387 24.39 13.86 -12.74
C CYS A 387 25.21 14.09 -14.01
N GLY A 388 25.59 13.01 -14.70
CA GLY A 388 26.42 13.08 -15.91
C GLY A 388 25.71 13.66 -17.14
N ARG A 389 24.34 13.73 -17.16
CA ARG A 389 23.54 14.31 -18.27
C ARG A 389 22.59 15.34 -17.70
N SER A 390 22.97 16.60 -17.82
CA SER A 390 22.24 17.72 -17.20
C SER A 390 22.19 18.98 -18.06
N GLU A 391 22.41 18.84 -19.36
CA GLU A 391 22.44 19.99 -20.27
C GLU A 391 21.12 20.76 -20.19
N LYS A 392 21.21 22.10 -20.19
CA LYS A 392 20.05 23.01 -20.18
C LYS A 392 19.07 22.78 -19.02
N MET A 393 19.56 22.23 -17.89
CA MET A 393 18.70 21.91 -16.73
C MET A 393 17.89 23.11 -16.26
N PHE A 394 18.50 24.30 -16.21
CA PHE A 394 17.88 25.57 -15.79
C PHE A 394 17.70 26.57 -16.92
N ASP A 395 17.79 26.17 -18.18
CA ASP A 395 17.69 27.07 -19.32
C ASP A 395 16.36 27.84 -19.30
N GLY A 396 16.43 29.19 -19.41
CA GLY A 396 15.24 30.06 -19.38
C GLY A 396 14.59 30.27 -18.00
N CYS A 397 15.19 29.84 -16.88
CA CYS A 397 14.69 30.07 -15.51
C CYS A 397 15.09 31.49 -15.02
N VAL A 398 14.73 32.52 -15.76
CA VAL A 398 15.26 33.88 -15.62
C VAL A 398 14.97 34.59 -14.29
N GLN A 399 13.97 34.10 -13.52
CA GLN A 399 13.60 34.65 -12.21
C GLN A 399 14.25 33.92 -11.04
N LEU A 400 14.99 32.83 -11.32
CA LEU A 400 15.48 31.94 -10.28
C LEU A 400 16.54 32.61 -9.40
N LYS A 401 16.35 32.49 -8.08
CA LYS A 401 17.24 33.07 -7.07
C LYS A 401 17.52 32.03 -5.99
N GLY A 402 18.75 31.55 -5.94
CA GLY A 402 19.25 30.72 -4.85
C GLY A 402 20.34 31.44 -4.09
N ALA A 403 21.44 30.73 -3.82
CA ALA A 403 22.66 31.34 -3.27
C ALA A 403 23.26 32.37 -4.25
N VAL A 404 23.01 32.22 -5.55
CA VAL A 404 23.39 33.14 -6.62
C VAL A 404 22.21 33.46 -7.54
N ALA A 405 22.26 34.60 -8.24
CA ALA A 405 21.29 34.95 -9.27
C ALA A 405 21.49 34.11 -10.54
N TYR A 406 20.44 33.97 -11.34
CA TYR A 406 20.45 33.23 -12.59
C TYR A 406 21.47 33.80 -13.59
N ASP A 407 22.23 32.90 -14.23
CA ASP A 407 23.17 33.18 -15.30
C ASP A 407 22.90 32.24 -16.49
N ALA A 408 22.50 32.80 -17.65
CA ALA A 408 22.16 32.04 -18.85
C ALA A 408 23.28 31.13 -19.37
N ASN A 409 24.52 31.37 -18.97
CA ASN A 409 25.70 30.56 -19.35
C ASN A 409 25.96 29.39 -18.37
N LYS A 410 25.22 29.32 -17.27
CA LYS A 410 25.40 28.34 -16.19
C LYS A 410 24.08 27.61 -15.94
N THR A 411 23.73 26.70 -16.79
CA THR A 411 22.40 26.07 -16.80
C THR A 411 22.40 24.58 -16.56
N ASP A 412 23.54 23.98 -16.19
CA ASP A 412 23.68 22.55 -15.90
C ASP A 412 23.58 22.23 -14.39
N VAL A 413 23.76 20.95 -14.04
CA VAL A 413 23.61 20.44 -12.66
C VAL A 413 24.58 21.06 -11.67
N ARG A 414 25.71 21.65 -12.10
CA ARG A 414 26.63 22.37 -11.20
C ARG A 414 25.95 23.51 -10.44
N MET A 415 24.85 24.01 -11.00
CA MET A 415 24.03 25.04 -10.36
C MET A 415 22.92 24.45 -9.44
N ALA A 416 22.76 23.14 -9.42
CA ALA A 416 21.84 22.45 -8.52
C ALA A 416 22.47 22.27 -7.12
N ASN A 417 22.74 23.39 -6.46
CA ASN A 417 23.50 23.47 -5.23
C ASN A 417 22.96 24.59 -4.34
N PRO A 418 22.68 24.33 -3.04
CA PRO A 418 22.16 25.35 -2.12
C PRO A 418 23.21 26.34 -1.58
N GLU A 419 24.51 26.07 -1.78
CA GLU A 419 25.60 26.92 -1.29
C GLU A 419 26.13 27.89 -2.36
N THR A 420 26.22 27.40 -3.61
CA THR A 420 26.91 28.12 -4.69
C THR A 420 26.07 28.21 -5.97
N GLY A 421 24.84 27.71 -5.96
CA GLY A 421 23.97 27.58 -7.13
C GLY A 421 22.59 28.18 -6.96
N TYR A 422 21.63 27.59 -7.64
CA TYR A 422 20.24 28.11 -7.74
C TYR A 422 19.28 27.50 -6.71
N PHE A 423 19.72 26.56 -5.91
CA PHE A 423 18.89 26.04 -4.84
C PHE A 423 18.86 26.98 -3.65
N THR A 424 17.75 26.98 -2.96
CA THR A 424 17.55 27.70 -1.69
C THR A 424 17.38 26.65 -0.60
N ARG A 425 18.12 26.78 0.51
CA ARG A 425 17.87 25.92 1.67
C ARG A 425 16.44 26.11 2.16
N GLY A 426 15.70 25.04 2.23
CA GLY A 426 14.42 24.97 2.91
C GLY A 426 14.60 24.64 4.38
N VAL A 427 13.50 24.73 5.12
CA VAL A 427 13.43 24.24 6.49
C VAL A 427 13.71 22.74 6.52
N GLU A 428 14.67 22.32 7.35
CA GLU A 428 15.04 20.90 7.53
C GLU A 428 15.24 20.58 9.01
N ALA A 429 14.95 19.32 9.37
CA ALA A 429 15.25 18.83 10.70
C ALA A 429 16.67 18.27 10.73
N TYR A 430 17.48 18.76 11.65
CA TYR A 430 18.87 18.33 11.81
C TYR A 430 19.34 18.45 13.24
N VAL A 431 20.42 17.72 13.55
CA VAL A 431 21.13 17.81 14.82
C VAL A 431 22.46 18.51 14.59
N ALA A 432 22.80 19.48 15.42
CA ALA A 432 24.11 20.13 15.42
C ALA A 432 24.85 19.82 16.71
N GLN A 433 26.16 19.52 16.62
CA GLN A 433 27.02 19.30 17.75
C GLN A 433 27.88 20.55 18.02
N SER A 434 27.95 20.97 19.26
CA SER A 434 28.85 22.04 19.67
C SER A 434 30.32 21.70 19.38
N ALA A 435 31.18 22.74 19.27
CA ALA A 435 32.61 22.58 18.97
C ALA A 435 33.35 21.73 20.00
N ASP A 436 32.96 21.82 21.28
CA ASP A 436 33.51 21.04 22.39
C ASP A 436 32.91 19.63 22.49
N LYS A 437 31.98 19.30 21.60
CA LYS A 437 31.27 18.01 21.52
C LYS A 437 30.38 17.65 22.71
N THR A 438 30.08 18.62 23.60
CA THR A 438 29.32 18.37 24.82
C THR A 438 27.82 18.54 24.63
N THR A 439 27.39 19.34 23.65
CA THR A 439 25.97 19.64 23.41
C THR A 439 25.52 19.18 22.04
N LEU A 440 24.36 18.51 22.00
CA LEU A 440 23.60 18.26 20.76
C LEU A 440 22.38 19.17 20.75
N THR A 441 22.21 19.96 19.68
CA THR A 441 21.03 20.81 19.51
C THR A 441 20.22 20.37 18.29
N PHE A 442 18.92 20.18 18.49
CA PHE A 442 17.96 19.77 17.50
C PHE A 442 17.26 21.00 16.93
N TYR A 443 17.30 21.18 15.62
CA TYR A 443 16.74 22.33 14.90
C TYR A 443 15.79 21.88 13.78
N TYR A 444 14.80 22.74 13.50
CA TYR A 444 13.97 22.63 12.30
C TYR A 444 13.89 24.00 11.62
N ASP A 445 14.95 24.36 10.89
CA ASP A 445 15.09 25.68 10.25
C ASP A 445 15.89 25.59 8.95
N ALA A 446 16.07 26.70 8.26
CA ALA A 446 16.86 26.81 7.02
C ALA A 446 18.34 27.19 7.29
N LEU A 447 18.79 27.22 8.55
CA LEU A 447 20.09 27.80 8.94
C LEU A 447 21.21 26.77 9.08
N ARG A 448 20.99 25.51 8.70
CA ARG A 448 21.98 24.44 8.88
C ARG A 448 23.37 24.78 8.30
N GLY A 449 23.42 25.40 7.12
CA GLY A 449 24.69 25.79 6.49
C GLY A 449 25.47 26.88 7.20
N SER A 450 24.82 27.65 8.09
CA SER A 450 25.45 28.69 8.90
C SER A 450 25.85 28.20 10.30
N ARG A 451 25.47 26.96 10.68
CA ARG A 451 25.84 26.42 12.01
C ARG A 451 27.31 26.04 12.05
N THR A 452 27.96 26.40 13.15
CA THR A 452 29.33 25.95 13.47
C THR A 452 29.26 24.55 14.09
N GLY A 453 30.19 23.68 13.68
CA GLY A 453 30.25 22.30 14.20
C GLY A 453 29.70 21.28 13.21
N LYS A 454 29.66 20.01 13.63
CA LYS A 454 29.16 18.91 12.82
C LYS A 454 27.63 18.86 12.87
N THR A 455 27.01 18.65 11.73
CA THR A 455 25.56 18.49 11.65
C THR A 455 25.20 17.17 10.99
N TRP A 456 24.03 16.61 11.35
CA TRP A 456 23.50 15.36 10.82
C TRP A 456 22.01 15.50 10.49
N ASP A 457 21.54 14.79 9.46
CA ASP A 457 20.12 14.68 9.12
C ASP A 457 19.40 13.82 10.16
N ILE A 458 18.17 14.18 10.52
CA ILE A 458 17.33 13.35 11.39
C ILE A 458 16.73 12.19 10.59
N GLU A 459 16.32 12.42 9.36
CA GLU A 459 15.64 11.42 8.51
C GLU A 459 16.61 10.51 7.75
N GLY A 460 17.88 10.86 7.63
CA GLY A 460 18.85 10.20 6.76
C GLY A 460 19.45 8.88 7.26
N GLY A 461 19.17 8.46 8.49
CA GLY A 461 19.82 7.31 9.14
C GLY A 461 18.92 6.18 9.59
N MET A 462 17.61 6.23 9.29
CA MET A 462 16.64 5.27 9.84
C MET A 462 16.15 4.29 8.75
N GLU A 463 17.03 3.44 8.26
CA GLU A 463 16.62 2.23 7.55
C GLU A 463 16.06 1.20 8.54
N GLU A 464 15.06 0.42 8.13
CA GLU A 464 14.56 -0.73 8.89
C GLU A 464 15.72 -1.67 9.22
N GLY A 465 16.05 -1.81 10.49
CA GLY A 465 17.13 -2.65 10.96
C GLY A 465 17.77 -2.12 12.25
N ASP A 466 18.89 -2.69 12.65
CA ASP A 466 19.66 -2.33 13.85
C ASP A 466 20.53 -1.05 13.66
N THR A 467 20.09 -0.10 12.86
CA THR A 467 20.81 1.15 12.60
C THR A 467 20.61 2.16 13.72
N TYR A 468 21.66 2.90 14.00
CA TYR A 468 21.69 3.98 14.99
C TYR A 468 21.65 5.32 14.26
N PRO A 469 20.99 6.37 14.82
CA PRO A 469 21.13 7.73 14.30
C PRO A 469 22.60 8.13 14.15
N GLU A 470 22.93 8.85 13.08
CA GLU A 470 24.33 9.19 12.79
C GLU A 470 25.02 10.01 13.89
N TRP A 471 24.26 10.87 14.59
CA TRP A 471 24.78 11.67 15.71
C TRP A 471 25.08 10.84 16.97
N VAL A 472 24.49 9.66 17.07
CA VAL A 472 24.73 8.70 18.13
C VAL A 472 26.01 7.90 17.86
N GLY A 473 26.36 7.64 16.58
CA GLY A 473 27.62 7.07 16.10
C GLY A 473 28.01 5.70 16.68
N LYS A 474 29.02 5.09 16.10
CA LYS A 474 29.61 3.84 16.61
C LYS A 474 30.51 4.08 17.83
N ARG A 475 30.02 4.65 18.97
CA ARG A 475 30.68 4.77 20.29
C ARG A 475 31.42 6.08 20.64
N GLU A 476 31.53 7.12 19.81
CA GLU A 476 32.31 8.33 20.18
C GLU A 476 31.48 9.49 20.78
N ALA A 477 30.29 9.77 20.23
CA ALA A 477 29.45 10.88 20.73
C ALA A 477 28.79 10.56 22.09
N HIS A 478 28.63 9.30 22.44
CA HIS A 478 28.02 8.85 23.71
C HIS A 478 28.81 9.22 24.96
N ARG A 479 30.12 9.45 24.81
CA ARG A 479 31.00 9.69 25.94
C ARG A 479 31.23 11.15 26.26
N THR A 480 30.78 12.05 25.40
CA THR A 480 31.05 13.50 25.54
C THR A 480 29.79 14.33 25.70
N THR A 481 28.64 13.85 25.17
CA THR A 481 27.39 14.62 25.23
C THR A 481 26.82 14.64 26.63
N THR A 482 26.92 15.79 27.28
CA THR A 482 26.36 16.03 28.61
C THR A 482 25.03 16.77 28.57
N ARG A 483 24.72 17.44 27.44
CA ARG A 483 23.54 18.26 27.27
C ARG A 483 22.88 18.03 25.91
N VAL A 484 21.55 18.01 25.89
CA VAL A 484 20.73 18.02 24.69
C VAL A 484 19.80 19.22 24.75
N VAL A 485 19.62 19.91 23.62
CA VAL A 485 18.73 21.07 23.50
C VAL A 485 17.80 20.84 22.29
N PHE A 486 16.52 20.97 22.51
CA PHE A 486 15.57 21.15 21.42
C PHE A 486 15.31 22.64 21.26
N ASP A 487 15.71 23.21 20.13
CA ASP A 487 15.42 24.59 19.79
C ASP A 487 13.93 24.81 19.55
N ALA A 488 13.41 26.01 19.82
CA ALA A 488 11.98 26.30 19.65
C ALA A 488 11.47 26.08 18.23
N SER A 489 12.36 26.17 17.22
CA SER A 489 12.03 25.84 15.82
C SER A 489 11.59 24.40 15.64
N PHE A 490 12.04 23.48 16.51
CA PHE A 490 11.77 22.05 16.41
C PHE A 490 10.31 21.66 16.64
N ARG A 491 9.47 22.56 17.23
CA ARG A 491 8.06 22.30 17.54
C ARG A 491 7.21 21.95 16.31
N ASP A 492 7.63 22.41 15.14
CA ASP A 492 6.89 22.21 13.88
C ASP A 492 7.31 20.93 13.14
N PHE A 493 8.37 20.29 13.60
CA PHE A 493 8.80 18.99 13.06
C PHE A 493 7.99 17.84 13.70
N ARG A 494 7.65 16.85 12.91
CA ARG A 494 6.87 15.65 13.29
C ARG A 494 7.64 14.40 12.92
N PRO A 495 8.55 13.92 13.79
CA PRO A 495 9.26 12.67 13.52
C PRO A 495 8.29 11.48 13.56
N THR A 496 8.50 10.50 12.70
CA THR A 496 7.76 9.22 12.72
C THR A 496 8.38 8.22 13.68
N THR A 497 9.62 8.45 14.11
CA THR A 497 10.36 7.61 15.05
C THR A 497 11.35 8.44 15.87
N THR A 498 11.50 8.09 17.14
CA THR A 498 12.55 8.60 18.02
C THR A 498 13.44 7.46 18.53
N SER A 499 13.38 6.31 17.82
CA SER A 499 14.15 5.12 18.18
C SER A 499 15.63 5.44 18.32
N ARG A 500 16.20 5.10 19.47
CA ARG A 500 17.64 5.22 19.77
C ARG A 500 18.22 6.64 19.74
N TRP A 501 17.42 7.68 19.80
CA TRP A 501 17.93 9.06 19.66
C TRP A 501 19.00 9.43 20.67
N PHE A 502 18.93 8.91 21.91
CA PHE A 502 19.90 9.17 22.97
C PHE A 502 20.48 7.87 23.57
N THR A 503 20.36 6.76 22.84
CA THR A 503 20.83 5.47 23.37
C THR A 503 22.30 5.52 23.74
N SER A 504 22.65 4.98 24.89
CA SER A 504 24.01 4.94 25.43
C SER A 504 24.68 6.31 25.68
N CYS A 505 23.92 7.40 25.78
CA CYS A 505 24.45 8.70 26.24
C CYS A 505 24.71 8.66 27.77
N GLU A 506 25.75 7.92 28.17
CA GLU A 506 25.99 7.56 29.57
C GLU A 506 26.26 8.78 30.48
N VAL A 507 26.80 9.87 29.91
CA VAL A 507 27.17 11.11 30.63
C VAL A 507 26.15 12.24 30.43
N LEU A 508 25.03 11.97 29.74
CA LEU A 508 23.98 12.96 29.55
C LEU A 508 23.29 13.29 30.86
N THR A 509 23.36 14.54 31.27
CA THR A 509 22.78 15.03 32.54
C THR A 509 21.56 15.92 32.36
N GLN A 510 21.40 16.53 31.17
CA GLN A 510 20.37 17.54 30.96
C GLN A 510 19.78 17.46 29.53
N ILE A 511 18.43 17.54 29.45
CA ILE A 511 17.69 17.72 28.21
C ILE A 511 16.82 18.96 28.38
N GLU A 512 16.99 19.95 27.51
CA GLU A 512 16.26 21.22 27.52
C GLU A 512 15.35 21.31 26.29
N GLY A 513 14.20 21.97 26.43
CA GLY A 513 13.27 22.19 25.34
C GLY A 513 12.59 20.91 24.83
N LEU A 514 12.56 19.84 25.66
CA LEU A 514 11.95 18.57 25.24
C LEU A 514 10.46 18.74 24.90
N GLU A 515 9.79 19.77 25.40
CA GLU A 515 8.43 20.19 25.06
C GLU A 515 8.27 20.62 23.58
N TYR A 516 9.38 20.92 22.89
CA TYR A 516 9.38 21.22 21.46
C TYR A 516 9.46 19.96 20.59
N LEU A 517 9.68 18.78 21.19
CA LEU A 517 9.63 17.51 20.46
C LEU A 517 8.17 17.06 20.29
N ASN A 518 7.61 17.26 19.12
CA ASN A 518 6.26 16.80 18.81
C ASN A 518 6.26 15.32 18.45
N THR A 519 5.70 14.48 19.32
CA THR A 519 5.67 13.01 19.13
C THR A 519 4.36 12.48 18.55
N SER A 520 3.47 13.35 18.03
CA SER A 520 2.13 12.95 17.55
C SER A 520 2.15 11.90 16.43
N GLU A 521 3.20 11.88 15.61
CA GLU A 521 3.35 10.92 14.49
C GLU A 521 4.31 9.77 14.82
N VAL A 522 4.87 9.75 16.05
CA VAL A 522 5.83 8.72 16.41
C VAL A 522 5.16 7.37 16.63
N THR A 523 5.64 6.36 15.91
CA THR A 523 5.19 4.96 16.04
C THR A 523 6.19 4.09 16.80
N ASN A 524 7.47 4.49 16.87
CA ASN A 524 8.54 3.70 17.47
C ASN A 524 9.43 4.56 18.39
N MET A 525 9.41 4.23 19.70
CA MET A 525 10.24 4.86 20.74
C MET A 525 11.29 3.89 21.32
N ARG A 526 11.62 2.81 20.60
CA ARG A 526 12.58 1.80 21.05
C ARG A 526 13.90 2.44 21.45
N GLU A 527 14.41 2.08 22.67
CA GLU A 527 15.72 2.47 23.16
C GLU A 527 15.99 4.00 23.18
N MET A 528 14.93 4.85 23.18
CA MET A 528 15.12 6.31 23.02
C MET A 528 16.10 6.89 24.03
N PHE A 529 15.99 6.52 25.30
CA PHE A 529 16.86 6.98 26.39
C PHE A 529 17.71 5.84 26.99
N SER A 530 17.77 4.68 26.35
CA SER A 530 18.48 3.52 26.88
C SER A 530 19.93 3.83 27.18
N GLY A 531 20.37 3.58 28.43
CA GLY A 531 21.74 3.81 28.85
C GLY A 531 22.07 5.24 29.24
N CYS A 532 21.12 6.16 29.40
CA CYS A 532 21.32 7.52 29.92
C CYS A 532 21.51 7.47 31.45
N ARG A 533 22.64 6.95 31.89
CA ARG A 533 22.90 6.63 33.31
C ARG A 533 23.04 7.86 34.21
N ALA A 534 23.55 8.97 33.68
CA ALA A 534 23.78 10.21 34.46
C ALA A 534 22.52 11.11 34.51
N LEU A 535 21.46 10.76 33.76
CA LEU A 535 20.23 11.54 33.74
C LEU A 535 19.47 11.34 35.06
N SER A 536 19.34 12.40 35.87
CA SER A 536 18.71 12.35 37.21
C SER A 536 17.22 12.71 37.20
N SER A 537 16.77 13.43 36.17
CA SER A 537 15.36 13.79 35.94
C SER A 537 15.05 13.83 34.43
N LEU A 538 13.84 13.55 34.07
CA LEU A 538 13.38 13.57 32.68
C LEU A 538 11.86 13.89 32.66
N ASP A 539 11.51 15.00 32.03
CA ASP A 539 10.11 15.38 31.82
C ASP A 539 9.63 14.87 30.45
N VAL A 540 8.74 13.89 30.48
CA VAL A 540 8.09 13.32 29.28
C VAL A 540 6.60 13.62 29.23
N SER A 541 6.11 14.57 30.03
CA SER A 541 4.69 14.93 30.15
C SER A 541 4.06 15.40 28.83
N HIS A 542 4.88 15.90 27.89
CA HIS A 542 4.44 16.38 26.58
C HIS A 542 4.42 15.30 25.49
N PHE A 543 4.81 14.07 25.81
CA PHE A 543 4.85 13.01 24.83
C PHE A 543 3.43 12.52 24.47
N ASN A 544 3.05 12.65 23.20
CA ASN A 544 1.90 11.96 22.66
C ASN A 544 2.32 10.55 22.21
N THR A 545 1.85 9.54 22.92
CA THR A 545 2.20 8.14 22.64
C THR A 545 1.06 7.35 21.99
N GLN A 546 -0.01 8.04 21.56
CA GLN A 546 -1.21 7.40 20.98
C GLN A 546 -0.91 6.46 19.81
N ASN A 547 0.06 6.83 18.96
CA ASN A 547 0.43 6.05 17.76
C ASN A 547 1.58 5.07 18.00
N VAL A 548 2.15 5.05 19.22
CA VAL A 548 3.35 4.24 19.49
C VAL A 548 2.99 2.76 19.63
N THR A 549 3.69 1.93 18.86
CA THR A 549 3.55 0.47 18.88
C THR A 549 4.72 -0.24 19.58
N ASN A 550 5.88 0.42 19.67
CA ASN A 550 7.11 -0.16 20.23
C ASN A 550 7.77 0.76 21.24
N MET A 551 7.80 0.33 22.51
CA MET A 551 8.47 1.01 23.63
C MET A 551 9.60 0.14 24.24
N ARG A 552 10.11 -0.83 23.47
CA ARG A 552 11.18 -1.72 23.95
C ARG A 552 12.38 -0.92 24.44
N GLU A 553 12.83 -1.22 25.65
CA GLU A 553 14.04 -0.67 26.28
C GLU A 553 14.09 0.89 26.31
N MET A 554 12.91 1.56 26.28
CA MET A 554 12.85 3.03 26.13
C MET A 554 13.65 3.76 27.20
N PHE A 555 13.60 3.31 28.45
CA PHE A 555 14.33 3.87 29.59
C PHE A 555 15.34 2.88 30.20
N SER A 556 15.69 1.82 29.47
CA SER A 556 16.61 0.79 29.99
C SER A 556 17.93 1.43 30.47
N LYS A 557 18.40 1.01 31.63
CA LYS A 557 19.66 1.47 32.28
C LYS A 557 19.75 2.96 32.57
N CYS A 558 18.60 3.65 32.70
CA CYS A 558 18.54 5.01 33.24
C CYS A 558 18.69 4.98 34.78
N SER A 559 19.83 4.50 35.24
CA SER A 559 20.07 4.25 36.68
C SER A 559 20.13 5.50 37.53
N GLY A 560 20.35 6.70 36.96
CA GLY A 560 20.35 7.97 37.66
C GLY A 560 18.95 8.54 37.91
N LEU A 561 17.92 8.10 37.19
CA LEU A 561 16.56 8.59 37.39
C LEU A 561 16.04 8.17 38.75
N THR A 562 15.60 9.15 39.56
CA THR A 562 15.00 8.91 40.89
C THR A 562 13.47 8.90 40.83
N SER A 563 12.88 9.57 39.87
CA SER A 563 11.46 9.59 39.56
C SER A 563 11.23 9.69 38.05
N LEU A 564 10.12 9.17 37.56
CA LEU A 564 9.72 9.28 36.15
C LEU A 564 8.20 9.26 36.08
N ASP A 565 7.61 10.34 35.58
CA ASP A 565 6.16 10.42 35.40
C ASP A 565 5.81 9.95 33.99
N VAL A 566 5.12 8.80 33.91
CA VAL A 566 4.59 8.21 32.68
C VAL A 566 3.06 8.13 32.66
N SER A 567 2.39 8.87 33.57
CA SER A 567 0.92 8.85 33.75
C SER A 567 0.16 9.27 32.48
N HIS A 568 0.79 10.06 31.61
CA HIS A 568 0.23 10.53 30.35
C HIS A 568 0.41 9.56 29.15
N PHE A 569 1.12 8.46 29.37
CA PHE A 569 1.38 7.53 28.27
C PHE A 569 0.12 6.76 27.87
N ASN A 570 -0.33 6.95 26.65
CA ASN A 570 -1.34 6.08 26.03
C ASN A 570 -0.65 4.85 25.43
N THR A 571 -0.84 3.70 26.05
CA THR A 571 -0.18 2.45 25.65
C THR A 571 -1.09 1.47 24.91
N GLN A 572 -2.32 1.91 24.53
CA GLN A 572 -3.32 1.01 23.93
C GLN A 572 -2.85 0.33 22.63
N ASN A 573 -1.95 0.97 21.86
CA ASN A 573 -1.43 0.44 20.61
C ASN A 573 -0.07 -0.25 20.76
N VAL A 574 0.50 -0.26 21.97
CA VAL A 574 1.83 -0.83 22.21
C VAL A 574 1.77 -2.36 22.20
N THR A 575 2.64 -2.96 21.39
CA THR A 575 2.77 -4.42 21.29
C THR A 575 4.03 -4.96 21.96
N ASN A 576 5.06 -4.12 22.18
CA ASN A 576 6.35 -4.52 22.75
C ASN A 576 6.81 -3.56 23.86
N MET A 577 6.92 -4.09 25.09
CA MET A 577 7.41 -3.39 26.28
C MET A 577 8.64 -4.08 26.92
N VAL A 578 9.33 -4.95 26.16
CA VAL A 578 10.52 -5.66 26.68
C VAL A 578 11.53 -4.65 27.23
N GLY A 579 11.96 -4.86 28.46
CA GLY A 579 13.01 -4.08 29.11
C GLY A 579 12.74 -2.59 29.26
N MET A 580 11.48 -2.12 29.20
CA MET A 580 11.16 -0.68 29.16
C MET A 580 11.82 0.11 30.29
N PHE A 581 11.89 -0.45 31.50
CA PHE A 581 12.54 0.12 32.68
C PHE A 581 13.70 -0.75 33.20
N ASP A 582 14.26 -1.64 32.39
CA ASP A 582 15.39 -2.51 32.78
C ASP A 582 16.55 -1.66 33.30
N GLY A 583 17.04 -1.98 34.51
CA GLY A 583 18.18 -1.31 35.11
C GLY A 583 17.92 0.13 35.61
N CYS A 584 16.67 0.55 35.75
CA CYS A 584 16.31 1.82 36.39
C CYS A 584 16.46 1.69 37.90
N SER A 585 17.68 1.45 38.36
CA SER A 585 17.99 1.13 39.76
C SER A 585 17.84 2.30 40.72
N GLY A 586 17.71 3.54 40.23
CA GLY A 586 17.48 4.74 41.02
C GLY A 586 16.02 5.07 41.31
N LEU A 587 15.06 4.48 40.54
CA LEU A 587 13.65 4.77 40.69
C LEU A 587 13.11 4.27 42.03
N THR A 588 12.63 5.19 42.88
CA THR A 588 12.01 4.89 44.17
C THR A 588 10.52 4.61 44.09
N SER A 589 9.85 5.17 43.06
CA SER A 589 8.44 4.95 42.74
C SER A 589 8.24 4.98 41.22
N LEU A 590 7.25 4.24 40.75
CA LEU A 590 6.87 4.23 39.34
C LEU A 590 5.38 3.89 39.25
N ASP A 591 4.59 4.82 38.73
CA ASP A 591 3.16 4.59 38.49
C ASP A 591 2.92 4.13 37.04
N VAL A 592 2.48 2.90 36.89
CA VAL A 592 2.09 2.27 35.61
C VAL A 592 0.62 1.85 35.61
N SER A 593 -0.17 2.33 36.57
CA SER A 593 -1.59 1.97 36.73
C SER A 593 -2.45 2.32 35.51
N HIS A 594 -2.02 3.28 34.70
CA HIS A 594 -2.72 3.73 33.48
C HIS A 594 -2.33 2.94 32.21
N PHE A 595 -1.36 2.03 32.31
CA PHE A 595 -0.91 1.28 31.15
C PHE A 595 -1.98 0.30 30.67
N ASN A 596 -2.45 0.49 29.43
CA ASN A 596 -3.27 -0.49 28.75
C ASN A 596 -2.36 -1.50 28.04
N THR A 597 -2.31 -2.73 28.54
CA THR A 597 -1.44 -3.77 28.02
C THR A 597 -2.16 -4.81 27.18
N GLN A 598 -3.41 -4.54 26.79
CA GLN A 598 -4.27 -5.46 26.02
C GLN A 598 -3.62 -6.00 24.74
N ASN A 599 -2.85 -5.16 24.05
CA ASN A 599 -2.20 -5.51 22.78
C ASN A 599 -0.74 -5.96 22.93
N VAL A 600 -0.21 -5.98 24.16
CA VAL A 600 1.20 -6.32 24.41
C VAL A 600 1.43 -7.82 24.26
N THR A 601 2.42 -8.18 23.47
CA THR A 601 2.82 -9.58 23.22
C THR A 601 4.10 -9.97 23.94
N ALA A 602 4.92 -8.98 24.36
CA ALA A 602 6.20 -9.21 25.03
C ALA A 602 6.47 -8.17 26.12
N MET A 603 6.72 -8.64 27.37
CA MET A 603 7.00 -7.85 28.57
C MET A 603 8.25 -8.30 29.30
N GLY A 604 9.07 -9.18 28.70
CA GLY A 604 10.25 -9.71 29.36
C GLY A 604 11.18 -8.60 29.83
N GLY A 605 11.72 -8.73 31.04
CA GLY A 605 12.64 -7.78 31.63
C GLY A 605 12.09 -6.38 31.90
N MET A 606 10.79 -6.14 31.80
CA MET A 606 10.21 -4.79 31.86
C MET A 606 10.68 -3.97 33.07
N PHE A 607 10.82 -4.60 34.24
CA PHE A 607 11.27 -3.96 35.49
C PHE A 607 12.57 -4.57 36.05
N THR A 608 13.32 -5.33 35.22
CA THR A 608 14.57 -5.94 35.68
C THR A 608 15.48 -4.90 36.35
N GLY A 609 16.00 -5.22 37.54
CA GLY A 609 16.98 -4.35 38.21
C GLY A 609 16.46 -3.03 38.77
N CYS A 610 15.14 -2.85 38.90
CA CYS A 610 14.54 -1.74 39.66
C CYS A 610 14.68 -2.01 41.15
N SER A 611 15.94 -1.98 41.64
CA SER A 611 16.31 -2.57 42.93
C SER A 611 15.85 -1.79 44.17
N VAL A 612 15.60 -0.48 44.03
CA VAL A 612 15.14 0.37 45.13
C VAL A 612 13.64 0.63 45.13
N LEU A 613 12.92 0.14 44.13
CA LEU A 613 11.47 0.24 44.01
C LEU A 613 10.82 -0.58 45.13
N THR A 614 10.04 0.09 46.02
CA THR A 614 9.43 -0.55 47.18
C THR A 614 8.02 -1.07 46.94
N SER A 615 7.30 -0.52 45.94
CA SER A 615 5.96 -0.91 45.54
C SER A 615 5.80 -0.77 44.03
N LEU A 616 5.00 -1.61 43.44
CA LEU A 616 4.67 -1.57 42.02
C LEU A 616 3.25 -2.13 41.80
N ASP A 617 2.35 -1.32 41.30
CA ASP A 617 0.99 -1.76 40.97
C ASP A 617 0.91 -2.21 39.50
N VAL A 618 0.73 -3.49 39.29
CA VAL A 618 0.53 -4.13 37.99
C VAL A 618 -0.84 -4.82 37.89
N SER A 619 -1.74 -4.52 38.82
CA SER A 619 -3.06 -5.17 38.93
C SER A 619 -3.95 -4.96 37.69
N HIS A 620 -3.69 -3.90 36.92
CA HIS A 620 -4.42 -3.56 35.69
C HIS A 620 -3.83 -4.19 34.42
N PHE A 621 -2.70 -4.88 34.53
CA PHE A 621 -2.05 -5.47 33.36
C PHE A 621 -2.88 -6.62 32.78
N ASN A 622 -3.33 -6.45 31.54
CA ASN A 622 -3.90 -7.55 30.75
C ASN A 622 -2.77 -8.31 30.06
N THR A 623 -2.52 -9.54 30.49
CA THR A 623 -1.43 -10.36 29.96
C THR A 623 -1.89 -11.47 29.04
N GLN A 624 -3.18 -11.46 28.62
CA GLN A 624 -3.80 -12.47 27.78
C GLN A 624 -3.03 -12.77 26.50
N ASN A 625 -2.44 -11.74 25.86
CA ASN A 625 -1.71 -11.86 24.60
C ASN A 625 -0.19 -12.02 24.78
N VAL A 626 0.29 -12.02 26.01
CA VAL A 626 1.73 -12.05 26.28
C VAL A 626 2.29 -13.45 26.12
N THR A 627 3.36 -13.57 25.35
CA THR A 627 4.08 -14.83 25.10
C THR A 627 5.43 -14.89 25.79
N TYR A 628 6.01 -13.73 26.18
CA TYR A 628 7.33 -13.61 26.79
C TYR A 628 7.30 -12.73 28.02
N MET A 629 7.57 -13.33 29.21
CA MET A 629 7.65 -12.67 30.54
C MET A 629 8.99 -12.91 31.24
N GLY A 630 9.98 -13.46 30.53
CA GLY A 630 11.27 -13.80 31.18
C GLY A 630 11.91 -12.58 31.82
N GLY A 631 12.34 -12.70 33.08
CA GLY A 631 13.02 -11.67 33.84
C GLY A 631 12.18 -10.43 34.20
N MET A 632 10.86 -10.45 34.03
CA MET A 632 10.00 -9.26 34.14
C MET A 632 10.27 -8.44 35.42
N PHE A 633 10.48 -9.09 36.58
CA PHE A 633 10.76 -8.46 37.87
C PHE A 633 12.14 -8.86 38.41
N LYS A 634 13.03 -9.37 37.59
CA LYS A 634 14.36 -9.84 38.02
C LYS A 634 15.13 -8.71 38.73
N GLY A 635 15.61 -8.99 39.96
CA GLY A 635 16.43 -8.05 40.72
C GLY A 635 15.67 -6.88 41.34
N CYS A 636 14.32 -6.93 41.40
CA CYS A 636 13.50 -5.97 42.14
C CYS A 636 13.61 -6.26 43.65
N SER A 637 14.79 -6.07 44.23
CA SER A 637 15.11 -6.46 45.61
C SER A 637 14.37 -5.63 46.67
N GLY A 638 13.95 -4.41 46.33
CA GLY A 638 13.22 -3.51 47.24
C GLY A 638 11.73 -3.85 47.36
N LEU A 639 11.14 -4.59 46.41
CA LEU A 639 9.73 -4.95 46.47
C LEU A 639 9.46 -5.89 47.67
N THR A 640 8.54 -5.51 48.56
CA THR A 640 8.12 -6.34 49.71
C THR A 640 6.84 -7.13 49.40
N SER A 641 6.03 -6.64 48.48
CA SER A 641 4.81 -7.27 47.97
C SER A 641 4.66 -7.01 46.48
N LEU A 642 3.99 -7.93 45.78
CA LEU A 642 3.67 -7.78 44.35
C LEU A 642 2.42 -8.60 44.04
N ASP A 643 1.40 -7.95 43.53
CA ASP A 643 0.15 -8.64 43.13
C ASP A 643 0.20 -8.94 41.63
N VAL A 644 0.33 -10.22 41.32
CA VAL A 644 0.28 -10.80 39.97
C VAL A 644 -0.88 -11.79 39.81
N SER A 645 -1.84 -11.75 40.72
CA SER A 645 -2.97 -12.69 40.77
C SER A 645 -3.88 -12.59 39.53
N HIS A 646 -3.84 -11.47 38.83
CA HIS A 646 -4.63 -11.21 37.60
C HIS A 646 -3.90 -11.61 36.31
N PHE A 647 -2.65 -12.06 36.38
CA PHE A 647 -1.90 -12.41 35.19
C PHE A 647 -2.47 -13.66 34.52
N ASN A 648 -2.89 -13.55 33.28
CA ASN A 648 -3.20 -14.69 32.42
C ASN A 648 -1.93 -15.16 31.73
N THR A 649 -1.47 -16.36 32.09
CA THR A 649 -0.23 -16.94 31.56
C THR A 649 -0.42 -18.04 30.55
N GLN A 650 -1.68 -18.25 30.10
CA GLN A 650 -2.04 -19.32 29.15
C GLN A 650 -1.20 -19.35 27.87
N ASN A 651 -0.83 -18.17 27.35
CA ASN A 651 -0.06 -18.02 26.11
C ASN A 651 1.45 -17.85 26.35
N VAL A 652 1.89 -17.82 27.60
CA VAL A 652 3.30 -17.56 27.93
C VAL A 652 4.15 -18.80 27.67
N THR A 653 5.24 -18.59 26.94
CA THR A 653 6.20 -19.66 26.59
C THR A 653 7.52 -19.57 27.37
N ASN A 654 7.84 -18.38 27.93
CA ASN A 654 9.09 -18.14 28.67
C ASN A 654 8.85 -17.31 29.92
N MET A 655 9.20 -17.86 31.08
CA MET A 655 9.17 -17.24 32.42
C MET A 655 10.55 -17.34 33.12
N ASN A 656 11.64 -17.55 32.39
CA ASN A 656 12.99 -17.63 32.98
C ASN A 656 13.25 -16.38 33.83
N TYR A 657 13.81 -16.56 35.02
CA TYR A 657 14.22 -15.47 35.92
C TYR A 657 13.11 -14.48 36.34
N MET A 658 11.84 -14.79 36.14
CA MET A 658 10.74 -13.80 36.26
C MET A 658 10.79 -13.02 37.59
N PHE A 659 11.03 -13.68 38.71
CA PHE A 659 11.16 -13.09 40.04
C PHE A 659 12.58 -13.26 40.64
N SER A 660 13.56 -13.68 39.85
CA SER A 660 14.94 -13.93 40.36
C SER A 660 15.52 -12.71 41.05
N GLY A 661 16.04 -12.85 42.23
CA GLY A 661 16.65 -11.75 43.00
C GLY A 661 15.66 -10.79 43.63
N CYS A 662 14.35 -11.11 43.67
CA CYS A 662 13.37 -10.33 44.45
C CYS A 662 13.52 -10.67 45.94
N SER A 663 14.63 -10.27 46.53
CA SER A 663 14.99 -10.67 47.90
C SER A 663 14.13 -10.07 49.00
N GLY A 664 13.34 -9.01 48.68
CA GLY A 664 12.41 -8.39 49.63
C GLY A 664 11.01 -9.02 49.64
N LEU A 665 10.61 -9.75 48.58
CA LEU A 665 9.29 -10.35 48.49
C LEU A 665 9.09 -11.43 49.56
N THR A 666 8.00 -11.33 50.31
CA THR A 666 7.64 -12.29 51.38
C THR A 666 6.64 -13.35 50.94
N SER A 667 5.77 -13.03 50.00
CA SER A 667 4.77 -13.96 49.47
C SER A 667 4.45 -13.65 48.01
N LEU A 668 4.01 -14.65 47.27
CA LEU A 668 3.51 -14.54 45.91
C LEU A 668 2.24 -15.39 45.73
N ASP A 669 1.23 -14.84 45.07
CA ASP A 669 0.05 -15.58 44.68
C ASP A 669 0.10 -15.92 43.19
N LEU A 670 0.37 -17.17 42.88
CA LEU A 670 0.46 -17.72 41.52
C LEU A 670 -0.61 -18.77 41.26
N SER A 671 -1.72 -18.70 42.03
CA SER A 671 -2.81 -19.71 41.94
C SER A 671 -3.51 -19.73 40.57
N HIS A 672 -3.40 -18.67 39.80
CA HIS A 672 -3.96 -18.52 38.45
C HIS A 672 -2.94 -18.74 37.32
N PHE A 673 -1.68 -19.03 37.63
CA PHE A 673 -0.68 -19.27 36.61
C PHE A 673 -0.90 -20.60 35.91
N ASP A 674 -1.14 -20.54 34.60
CA ASP A 674 -1.12 -21.69 33.70
C ASP A 674 0.29 -21.89 33.10
N THR A 675 0.88 -23.03 33.34
CA THR A 675 2.24 -23.34 32.87
C THR A 675 2.28 -24.35 31.73
N GLN A 676 1.13 -24.75 31.17
CA GLN A 676 1.05 -25.83 30.17
C GLN A 676 1.85 -25.49 28.88
N ASN A 677 1.87 -24.23 28.47
CA ASN A 677 2.59 -23.79 27.29
C ASN A 677 4.01 -23.27 27.56
N VAL A 678 4.43 -23.22 28.84
CA VAL A 678 5.74 -22.68 29.22
C VAL A 678 6.84 -23.67 28.86
N LYS A 679 7.81 -23.18 28.08
CA LYS A 679 9.00 -23.96 27.63
C LYS A 679 10.22 -23.70 28.51
N GLU A 680 10.28 -22.57 29.16
CA GLU A 680 11.43 -22.10 29.95
C GLU A 680 11.00 -21.42 31.24
N MET A 681 11.44 -21.92 32.42
CA MET A 681 11.21 -21.31 33.74
C MET A 681 12.43 -21.48 34.66
N SER A 682 13.64 -21.58 34.11
CA SER A 682 14.87 -21.68 34.91
C SER A 682 15.04 -20.47 35.81
N ARG A 683 15.49 -20.71 37.05
CA ARG A 683 15.82 -19.66 38.02
C ARG A 683 14.69 -18.68 38.32
N MET A 684 13.41 -19.09 38.16
CA MET A 684 12.26 -18.20 38.30
C MET A 684 12.22 -17.48 39.64
N PHE A 685 12.56 -18.14 40.74
CA PHE A 685 12.62 -17.59 42.12
C PHE A 685 14.03 -17.57 42.68
N TYR A 686 15.08 -17.73 41.86
CA TYR A 686 16.48 -17.75 42.33
C TYR A 686 16.79 -16.53 43.19
N GLY A 687 17.27 -16.77 44.43
CA GLY A 687 17.69 -15.70 45.34
C GLY A 687 16.56 -14.88 45.99
N CYS A 688 15.32 -15.39 46.00
CA CYS A 688 14.21 -14.79 46.75
C CYS A 688 14.30 -15.15 48.22
N SER A 689 15.28 -14.57 48.92
CA SER A 689 15.69 -15.01 50.28
C SER A 689 14.66 -14.74 51.38
N ALA A 690 13.80 -13.72 51.23
CA ALA A 690 12.73 -13.40 52.18
C ALA A 690 11.42 -14.15 51.86
N LEU A 691 11.31 -14.89 50.74
CA LEU A 691 10.08 -15.50 50.31
C LEU A 691 9.71 -16.69 51.17
N THR A 692 8.60 -16.55 51.88
CA THR A 692 8.08 -17.59 52.80
C THR A 692 7.00 -18.45 52.20
N THR A 693 6.19 -17.88 51.28
CA THR A 693 4.99 -18.51 50.77
C THR A 693 4.82 -18.26 49.29
N ILE A 694 4.58 -19.32 48.56
CA ILE A 694 4.10 -19.25 47.15
C ILE A 694 2.77 -19.99 47.08
N ASN A 695 1.67 -19.26 46.83
CA ASN A 695 0.37 -19.87 46.66
C ASN A 695 0.19 -20.41 45.25
N SER A 696 -0.07 -21.71 45.12
CA SER A 696 -0.48 -22.36 43.89
C SER A 696 -1.28 -23.63 44.20
N ASN A 697 -2.41 -23.81 43.51
CA ASN A 697 -3.30 -24.95 43.74
C ASN A 697 -2.94 -26.17 42.88
N THR A 698 -2.01 -26.03 41.94
CA THR A 698 -1.62 -27.10 41.01
C THR A 698 -0.10 -27.31 41.06
N ALA A 699 0.31 -28.55 40.90
CA ALA A 699 1.71 -28.87 40.61
C ALA A 699 2.05 -28.34 39.19
N TRP A 700 3.17 -27.66 39.07
CA TRP A 700 3.59 -27.22 37.75
C TRP A 700 4.23 -28.39 36.98
N HIS A 701 3.71 -28.64 35.78
CA HIS A 701 4.18 -29.70 34.90
C HIS A 701 5.14 -29.17 33.85
N TRP A 702 6.00 -30.04 33.42
CA TRP A 702 7.11 -29.67 32.59
C TRP A 702 7.42 -30.76 31.55
N GLN A 703 7.47 -30.37 30.30
CA GLN A 703 7.68 -31.31 29.19
C GLN A 703 9.11 -31.41 28.65
N ARG A 704 10.05 -30.50 28.94
CA ARG A 704 11.46 -30.52 28.45
C ARG A 704 12.43 -29.73 29.34
N LEU A 705 13.43 -30.41 29.79
CA LEU A 705 14.87 -30.16 30.13
C LEU A 705 15.37 -28.71 30.35
N ARG A 706 15.04 -27.94 31.36
CA ARG A 706 15.95 -26.94 32.00
C ARG A 706 15.20 -26.02 32.96
N SER A 707 14.79 -26.54 34.10
CA SER A 707 14.33 -25.68 35.20
C SER A 707 15.28 -25.85 36.40
N ILE A 708 16.58 -25.73 36.13
CA ILE A 708 17.62 -25.83 37.16
C ILE A 708 17.61 -24.57 38.03
N TYR A 709 17.89 -24.76 39.31
CA TYR A 709 18.02 -23.67 40.31
C TYR A 709 16.78 -22.79 40.45
N MET A 710 15.57 -23.32 40.24
CA MET A 710 14.31 -22.54 40.28
C MET A 710 14.13 -21.85 41.64
N PHE A 711 14.41 -22.57 42.74
CA PHE A 711 14.24 -22.12 44.12
C PHE A 711 15.59 -21.90 44.86
N TYR A 712 16.72 -21.91 44.16
CA TYR A 712 18.02 -21.76 44.83
C TYR A 712 18.09 -20.45 45.58
N GLY A 713 18.45 -20.48 46.87
CA GLY A 713 18.56 -19.33 47.75
C GLY A 713 17.23 -18.84 48.34
N CYS A 714 16.11 -19.57 48.20
CA CYS A 714 14.82 -19.27 48.81
C CYS A 714 14.74 -19.81 50.23
N THR A 715 15.71 -19.47 51.10
CA THR A 715 16.00 -20.13 52.40
C THR A 715 14.86 -20.08 53.43
N GLN A 716 13.90 -19.13 53.27
CA GLN A 716 12.75 -18.96 54.17
C GLN A 716 11.49 -19.67 53.68
N LEU A 717 11.56 -20.33 52.51
CA LEU A 717 10.35 -20.86 51.84
C LEU A 717 9.77 -22.05 52.63
N LYS A 718 8.44 -22.03 52.82
CA LYS A 718 7.70 -23.03 53.57
C LYS A 718 6.43 -23.39 52.79
N GLY A 719 6.40 -24.55 52.20
CA GLY A 719 5.21 -25.12 51.58
C GLY A 719 4.77 -26.40 52.30
N ALA A 720 4.42 -27.42 51.57
CA ALA A 720 4.17 -28.76 52.15
C ALA A 720 5.45 -29.33 52.83
N VAL A 721 6.63 -28.87 52.36
CA VAL A 721 7.93 -29.22 52.98
C VAL A 721 8.76 -27.95 53.19
N ALA A 722 9.70 -28.02 54.17
CA ALA A 722 10.67 -26.93 54.35
C ALA A 722 11.71 -26.93 53.24
N TYR A 723 12.34 -25.75 53.03
CA TYR A 723 13.40 -25.58 52.03
C TYR A 723 14.59 -26.49 52.27
N ASP A 724 15.06 -27.12 51.20
CA ASP A 724 16.25 -27.96 51.11
C ASP A 724 17.15 -27.47 49.98
N GLU A 725 18.39 -27.08 50.28
CA GLU A 725 19.31 -26.51 49.29
C GLU A 725 19.70 -27.47 48.17
N ASN A 726 19.51 -28.81 48.37
CA ASN A 726 19.76 -29.83 47.38
C ASN A 726 18.54 -30.08 46.48
N LYS A 727 17.37 -29.51 46.78
CA LYS A 727 16.10 -29.72 46.09
C LYS A 727 15.57 -28.38 45.52
N THR A 728 16.28 -27.82 44.60
CA THR A 728 15.97 -26.47 44.07
C THR A 728 15.34 -26.44 42.67
N GLY A 729 15.01 -27.60 42.11
CA GLY A 729 14.43 -27.75 40.76
C GLY A 729 12.90 -27.66 40.75
N ILE A 730 12.32 -27.76 39.55
CA ILE A 730 10.88 -27.68 39.30
C ILE A 730 10.06 -28.77 40.05
N THR A 731 10.63 -29.89 40.38
CA THR A 731 9.94 -30.94 41.14
C THR A 731 9.39 -30.47 42.47
N MET A 732 9.97 -29.36 42.97
CA MET A 732 9.53 -28.72 44.20
C MET A 732 8.40 -27.69 43.97
N ALA A 733 7.98 -27.42 42.73
CA ALA A 733 6.85 -26.55 42.39
C ALA A 733 5.52 -27.35 42.50
N ASN A 734 5.22 -27.80 43.69
CA ASN A 734 4.11 -28.71 43.99
C ASN A 734 3.51 -28.35 45.35
N PRO A 735 2.16 -28.21 45.47
CA PRO A 735 1.51 -27.86 46.72
C PRO A 735 1.38 -29.05 47.72
N GLU A 736 1.56 -30.28 47.27
CA GLU A 736 1.43 -31.47 48.12
C GLU A 736 2.78 -31.98 48.61
N THR A 737 3.83 -31.89 47.80
CA THR A 737 5.13 -32.54 48.07
C THR A 737 6.31 -31.54 47.97
N GLY A 738 6.04 -30.25 47.69
CA GLY A 738 7.07 -29.27 47.43
C GLY A 738 6.90 -27.96 48.19
N TYR A 739 7.32 -26.86 47.59
CA TYR A 739 7.42 -25.52 48.20
C TYR A 739 6.19 -24.68 47.98
N PHE A 740 5.18 -25.12 47.24
CA PHE A 740 3.95 -24.40 47.09
C PHE A 740 3.01 -24.61 48.28
N THR A 741 2.15 -23.67 48.52
CA THR A 741 1.09 -23.70 49.51
C THR A 741 -0.24 -23.68 48.74
N ALA A 742 -1.07 -24.70 48.92
CA ALA A 742 -2.42 -24.72 48.37
C ALA A 742 -3.27 -23.64 49.06
N LYS A 743 -3.90 -22.78 48.27
CA LYS A 743 -5.01 -21.95 48.80
C LYS A 743 -6.19 -22.87 49.07
N PRO A 744 -6.90 -22.69 50.18
CA PRO A 744 -8.13 -23.41 50.40
C PRO A 744 -9.09 -23.14 49.22
N THR A 745 -9.41 -24.17 48.47
CA THR A 745 -10.32 -24.14 47.32
C THR A 745 -11.80 -24.08 47.77
N THR A 746 -12.01 -24.23 49.04
CA THR A 746 -13.31 -24.07 49.67
C THR A 746 -13.36 -22.76 50.44
N VAL A 747 -14.27 -21.86 50.13
CA VAL A 747 -15.05 -21.29 51.20
C VAL A 747 -15.39 -22.48 52.09
N GLU A 748 -14.76 -22.62 53.28
CA GLU A 748 -15.26 -23.54 54.28
C GLU A 748 -16.77 -23.30 54.31
N SER A 749 -17.53 -24.28 53.87
CA SER A 749 -18.94 -24.33 54.25
C SER A 749 -18.90 -24.34 55.78
N VAL A 750 -18.96 -23.16 56.38
CA VAL A 750 -19.27 -23.05 57.81
C VAL A 750 -20.57 -23.86 57.95
N ARG A 751 -20.45 -25.09 58.48
CA ARG A 751 -21.61 -25.83 58.90
C ARG A 751 -22.22 -25.01 59.99
N PHE A 752 -23.22 -24.20 59.63
CA PHE A 752 -24.07 -23.55 60.58
C PHE A 752 -24.85 -24.65 61.26
N GLY A 753 -24.65 -24.78 62.60
CA GLY A 753 -25.59 -25.51 63.41
C GLY A 753 -27.00 -24.97 63.19
N ALA A 754 -27.97 -25.84 63.24
CA ALA A 754 -29.39 -25.51 63.06
C ALA A 754 -29.85 -24.48 64.08
N ASP A 755 -29.68 -23.18 63.75
CA ASP A 755 -30.35 -22.07 64.40
C ASP A 755 -30.88 -21.12 63.30
N ASP A 756 -32.20 -20.84 63.36
CA ASP A 756 -33.03 -20.17 62.36
C ASP A 756 -32.78 -18.69 62.14
N ALA A 757 -31.55 -18.20 62.16
CA ALA A 757 -31.19 -16.82 61.86
C ALA A 757 -30.66 -16.69 60.43
N GLN A 758 -31.33 -15.95 59.55
CA GLN A 758 -30.81 -15.62 58.20
C GLN A 758 -29.48 -14.90 58.30
N HIS A 759 -28.43 -15.49 57.73
CA HIS A 759 -27.11 -14.85 57.67
C HIS A 759 -26.93 -14.18 56.30
N ILE A 760 -26.91 -12.83 56.29
CA ILE A 760 -26.83 -12.01 55.11
C ILE A 760 -25.44 -11.32 55.05
N TYR A 761 -24.81 -11.42 53.90
CA TYR A 761 -23.48 -10.78 53.63
C TYR A 761 -23.53 -9.97 52.35
N THR A 762 -22.72 -8.92 52.27
CA THR A 762 -22.46 -8.25 51.00
C THR A 762 -21.63 -9.17 50.10
N LEU A 763 -21.50 -8.85 48.79
CA LEU A 763 -20.63 -9.61 47.88
C LEU A 763 -19.16 -9.59 48.30
N GLN A 764 -18.72 -8.62 49.11
CA GLN A 764 -17.39 -8.50 49.69
C GLN A 764 -17.24 -9.28 50.99
N GLY A 765 -18.19 -10.12 51.36
CA GLY A 765 -18.15 -10.96 52.57
C GLY A 765 -18.41 -10.23 53.90
N LYS A 766 -18.80 -8.98 53.91
CA LYS A 766 -19.15 -8.23 55.13
C LYS A 766 -20.57 -8.62 55.59
N ARG A 767 -20.68 -9.08 56.88
CA ARG A 767 -21.99 -9.42 57.48
C ARG A 767 -22.88 -8.17 57.57
N VAL A 768 -24.10 -8.29 57.07
CA VAL A 768 -25.12 -7.23 57.12
C VAL A 768 -26.01 -7.45 58.33
N CYS A 769 -26.06 -6.47 59.24
CA CYS A 769 -26.93 -6.50 60.39
C CYS A 769 -28.28 -5.92 60.00
N GLY A 770 -29.37 -6.72 60.05
CA GLY A 770 -30.74 -6.32 59.73
C GLY A 770 -31.53 -7.43 59.02
N GLU A 771 -32.84 -7.30 59.13
CA GLU A 771 -33.72 -8.24 58.43
C GLU A 771 -33.72 -7.99 56.91
N TRP A 772 -33.77 -9.06 56.11
CA TRP A 772 -33.80 -8.99 54.64
C TRP A 772 -34.73 -7.93 54.05
N LYS A 773 -35.93 -7.79 54.66
CA LYS A 773 -36.94 -6.86 54.17
C LYS A 773 -36.54 -5.38 54.24
N HIS A 774 -35.60 -5.01 55.11
CA HIS A 774 -35.18 -3.63 55.34
C HIS A 774 -33.87 -3.26 54.68
N LEU A 775 -33.23 -4.18 53.93
CA LEU A 775 -32.02 -3.90 53.21
C LEU A 775 -32.31 -3.10 51.92
N PRO A 776 -31.41 -2.25 51.45
CA PRO A 776 -31.51 -1.58 50.16
C PRO A 776 -31.59 -2.59 49.00
N ALA A 777 -32.11 -2.19 47.86
CA ALA A 777 -32.03 -2.98 46.64
C ALA A 777 -30.54 -3.25 46.31
N GLY A 778 -30.21 -4.50 45.93
CA GLY A 778 -28.85 -4.90 45.72
C GLY A 778 -28.63 -6.40 45.65
N VAL A 779 -27.37 -6.83 45.52
CA VAL A 779 -26.99 -8.25 45.46
C VAL A 779 -26.34 -8.64 46.78
N TYR A 780 -26.83 -9.67 47.43
CA TYR A 780 -26.39 -10.18 48.72
C TYR A 780 -26.11 -11.68 48.66
N VAL A 781 -25.36 -12.18 49.62
CA VAL A 781 -25.23 -13.62 49.87
C VAL A 781 -26.07 -13.97 51.07
N VAL A 782 -27.17 -14.68 50.87
CA VAL A 782 -28.09 -15.10 51.91
C VAL A 782 -28.04 -16.62 52.09
N ASN A 783 -27.66 -17.08 53.28
CA ASN A 783 -27.45 -18.50 53.55
C ASN A 783 -26.59 -19.23 52.49
N GLY A 784 -25.51 -18.56 52.06
CA GLY A 784 -24.57 -19.10 51.09
C GLY A 784 -24.99 -19.01 49.61
N LYS A 785 -26.18 -18.44 49.33
CA LYS A 785 -26.67 -18.25 47.94
C LYS A 785 -26.69 -16.79 47.55
N LYS A 786 -26.23 -16.47 46.36
CA LYS A 786 -26.34 -15.12 45.77
C LYS A 786 -27.81 -14.79 45.50
N THR A 787 -28.30 -13.77 46.13
CA THR A 787 -29.72 -13.36 46.05
C THR A 787 -29.80 -11.89 45.69
N VAL A 788 -30.64 -11.55 44.73
CA VAL A 788 -30.92 -10.19 44.33
C VAL A 788 -32.14 -9.68 45.08
N LYS A 789 -31.99 -8.51 45.72
CA LYS A 789 -33.09 -7.77 46.29
C LYS A 789 -33.48 -6.63 45.35
N SER A 790 -34.67 -6.69 44.80
CA SER A 790 -35.27 -5.64 43.98
C SER A 790 -35.77 -4.48 44.82
#